data_4ea3192a0b7e9eca01157d3aac052ef1
#
_entry.id   4ea3192a0b7e9eca01157d3aac052ef1
#
_cell.length_a   1.000
_cell.length_b   1.000
_cell.length_c   1.000
_cell.angle_alpha   90.00
_cell.angle_beta   90.00
_cell.angle_gamma   90.00
#
_symmetry.space_group_name_H-M   'P 1'
#
loop_
_entity.id
_entity.type
_entity.pdbx_description
1 polymer ?
#
loop_
_entity_poly.entity_id
_entity_poly.type
_entity_poly.pdbx_seq_one_letter_code
_entity_poly.pdbx_strand_id
1 'polypeptide(L)'
;EQQQILRKRARPKILLATNYEEAVELYDRYKKNILGVISDVGFVLHRNDPPESEKLDAGIDLCRRIREDNPLMPVLLQSSQVAFGKQAAELGAGFIAKNSKTLLSQLHEYIDKEFAFGEFLFKDPDTGAVIGKAKDLVQMQEMIATIPDKAFEYHTSQNHLSKWLYSRGLFPLASSIRQYNKSHFSSVEEHRRVLVGLIRDYRTLLGQGVVARFDTETYSDAVAFARIGEGSLGGKARGLAFMNSMLMKHRQYDKHDNLRIMIPRSVVIATDYFDEFIRNNGLKYIISQEFSDEEILSEFVSSTIPVKLQRELKAYIKTVSTPLAVRSSSKLEDSHYQPFAGIYSTYMIPYVDNEDQMLRLLLKAVKSVYASVYFAASRAYIQSSQNLISEEKMAVIIQEVCGTEQDGLYFPTCSGVARSINYYPIGDERPEDGVCNIAMGLGKLVVDGGRTLRFSPRYPQKVLQTSTPELALRDTQNEVLALSLRPEEFRTSIDDAVNLHRLDIAQIAGLRNARFVCSVWDRENERISDSPFDRGRKVITFNNILKYNTFPLADIIGDILRLGAEEMRCPVEVEFAVNMDVAPGEQQIFNLLQIRPIIDNHDNRPIDWSEVDTSDALVYGENALGIGMMSDISDVIYIKSGTFSSLSTEKIADELLELNRRMRDEKRSYILVGPGSWGSSDPFLGVPVKWNHISEAKVIVECGIILVCKFYL
;
A
#
# COMPACT_ATOMS: atom_id res chain seq x y z
N GLU A 1 6.46 -21.23 -5.98
CA GLU A 1 5.66 -21.35 -7.22
C GLU A 1 5.93 -20.25 -8.22
N GLN A 2 5.98 -18.95 -7.82
CA GLN A 2 6.29 -17.87 -8.77
C GLN A 2 7.70 -17.93 -9.33
N GLN A 3 8.71 -18.27 -8.54
CA GLN A 3 10.04 -18.53 -9.07
C GLN A 3 10.06 -19.73 -10.04
N GLN A 4 9.23 -20.74 -9.82
CA GLN A 4 9.06 -21.84 -10.78
C GLN A 4 8.31 -21.40 -12.03
N ILE A 5 7.31 -20.50 -11.94
CA ILE A 5 6.59 -19.94 -13.10
C ILE A 5 7.49 -18.99 -13.90
N LEU A 6 8.27 -18.14 -13.23
CA LEU A 6 9.27 -17.29 -13.87
C LEU A 6 10.40 -18.11 -14.51
N ARG A 7 10.88 -19.15 -13.84
CA ARG A 7 11.85 -20.10 -14.42
C ARG A 7 11.28 -20.86 -15.62
N LYS A 8 10.00 -21.22 -15.63
CA LYS A 8 9.34 -21.85 -16.80
C LYS A 8 9.14 -20.87 -17.96
N ARG A 9 8.91 -19.58 -17.70
CA ARG A 9 8.75 -18.53 -18.73
C ARG A 9 10.09 -17.95 -19.21
N ALA A 10 11.12 -17.95 -18.37
CA ALA A 10 12.45 -17.41 -18.66
C ALA A 10 13.48 -18.48 -19.04
N ARG A 11 13.07 -19.69 -19.44
CA ARG A 11 14.01 -20.67 -20.00
C ARG A 11 14.61 -20.10 -21.26
N PRO A 12 15.96 -20.10 -21.42
CA PRO A 12 16.59 -19.70 -22.65
C PRO A 12 16.02 -20.54 -23.80
N LYS A 13 15.63 -19.87 -24.86
CA LYS A 13 15.24 -20.56 -26.10
C LYS A 13 16.51 -20.83 -26.88
N ILE A 14 16.64 -22.02 -27.39
CA ILE A 14 17.68 -22.39 -28.33
C ILE A 14 17.17 -21.99 -29.72
N LEU A 15 17.91 -21.11 -30.38
CA LEU A 15 17.74 -20.80 -31.81
C LEU A 15 18.69 -21.70 -32.56
N LEU A 16 18.21 -22.55 -33.42
CA LEU A 16 19.00 -23.45 -34.22
C LEU A 16 19.14 -22.88 -35.62
N ALA A 17 20.40 -22.75 -36.11
CA ALA A 17 20.72 -22.43 -37.48
C ALA A 17 21.49 -23.58 -38.08
N THR A 18 21.19 -23.93 -39.33
CA THR A 18 21.80 -25.04 -40.07
C THR A 18 22.79 -24.58 -41.13
N ASN A 19 22.87 -23.27 -41.37
CA ASN A 19 23.76 -22.63 -42.33
C ASN A 19 24.15 -21.23 -41.88
N TYR A 20 25.17 -20.63 -42.54
CA TYR A 20 25.70 -19.31 -42.20
C TYR A 20 24.65 -18.19 -42.34
N GLU A 21 23.93 -18.19 -43.47
CA GLU A 21 22.93 -17.18 -43.78
C GLU A 21 21.85 -17.13 -42.68
N GLU A 22 21.31 -18.27 -42.28
CA GLU A 22 20.34 -18.40 -41.21
C GLU A 22 20.90 -17.97 -39.84
N ALA A 23 22.16 -18.35 -39.55
CA ALA A 23 22.83 -17.96 -38.30
C ALA A 23 22.98 -16.43 -38.19
N VAL A 24 23.37 -15.77 -39.27
CA VAL A 24 23.46 -14.31 -39.34
C VAL A 24 22.08 -13.64 -39.23
N GLU A 25 21.07 -14.17 -39.94
CA GLU A 25 19.70 -13.66 -39.85
C GLU A 25 19.18 -13.73 -38.41
N LEU A 26 19.32 -14.87 -37.74
CA LEU A 26 18.90 -15.06 -36.36
C LEU A 26 19.70 -14.16 -35.38
N TYR A 27 21.01 -14.05 -35.61
CA TYR A 27 21.86 -13.16 -34.81
C TYR A 27 21.40 -11.71 -34.93
N ASP A 28 21.28 -11.17 -36.14
CA ASP A 28 20.91 -9.78 -36.39
C ASP A 28 19.54 -9.45 -35.84
N ARG A 29 18.58 -10.39 -35.91
CA ARG A 29 17.22 -10.24 -35.37
C ARG A 29 17.19 -10.24 -33.85
N TYR A 30 17.99 -11.06 -33.19
CA TYR A 30 17.89 -11.33 -31.75
C TYR A 30 19.10 -10.89 -30.93
N LYS A 31 20.14 -10.27 -31.53
CA LYS A 31 21.45 -9.95 -30.91
C LYS A 31 21.35 -9.21 -29.56
N LYS A 32 20.27 -8.42 -29.31
CA LYS A 32 20.03 -7.75 -28.01
C LYS A 32 19.72 -8.72 -26.89
N ASN A 33 19.18 -9.92 -27.21
CA ASN A 33 18.70 -10.90 -26.24
C ASN A 33 19.46 -12.22 -26.27
N ILE A 34 20.46 -12.38 -27.15
CA ILE A 34 21.32 -13.58 -27.20
C ILE A 34 22.27 -13.57 -26.01
N LEU A 35 22.30 -14.65 -25.25
CA LEU A 35 23.20 -14.85 -24.10
C LEU A 35 24.57 -15.33 -24.52
N GLY A 36 24.65 -16.11 -25.57
CA GLY A 36 25.87 -16.64 -26.17
C GLY A 36 25.56 -17.47 -27.41
N VAL A 37 26.61 -17.76 -28.16
CA VAL A 37 26.54 -18.54 -29.41
C VAL A 37 27.42 -19.77 -29.27
N ILE A 38 26.86 -20.92 -29.63
CA ILE A 38 27.61 -22.18 -29.78
C ILE A 38 27.58 -22.54 -31.26
N SER A 39 28.72 -22.64 -31.88
CA SER A 39 28.83 -22.89 -33.33
C SER A 39 29.79 -24.03 -33.65
N ASP A 40 29.43 -24.83 -34.62
CA ASP A 40 30.43 -25.65 -35.32
C ASP A 40 31.41 -24.74 -36.08
N VAL A 41 32.59 -25.22 -36.36
CA VAL A 41 33.56 -24.47 -37.14
C VAL A 41 33.27 -24.61 -38.63
N GLY A 42 32.90 -25.81 -39.10
CA GLY A 42 32.55 -26.06 -40.49
C GLY A 42 31.07 -26.25 -40.69
N PHE A 43 30.46 -25.54 -41.68
CA PHE A 43 29.09 -25.74 -42.15
C PHE A 43 28.82 -24.98 -43.47
N VAL A 44 27.70 -25.28 -44.11
CA VAL A 44 27.34 -24.69 -45.43
C VAL A 44 26.98 -23.22 -45.30
N LEU A 45 27.22 -22.45 -46.37
CA LEU A 45 26.96 -20.99 -46.34
C LEU A 45 25.51 -20.63 -46.58
N HIS A 46 24.83 -21.29 -47.51
CA HIS A 46 23.45 -20.94 -47.89
C HIS A 46 22.47 -22.09 -47.60
N ARG A 47 21.21 -21.75 -47.45
CA ARG A 47 20.13 -22.70 -47.09
C ARG A 47 19.96 -23.88 -48.06
N ASN A 48 20.30 -23.67 -49.35
CA ASN A 48 20.13 -24.68 -50.40
C ASN A 48 21.43 -25.34 -50.84
N ASP A 49 22.54 -25.06 -50.16
CA ASP A 49 23.82 -25.63 -50.50
C ASP A 49 23.87 -27.13 -50.12
N PRO A 50 24.44 -27.98 -50.99
CA PRO A 50 24.62 -29.40 -50.66
C PRO A 50 25.60 -29.58 -49.51
N PRO A 51 25.49 -30.63 -48.67
CA PRO A 51 26.38 -30.86 -47.53
C PRO A 51 27.87 -30.92 -47.91
N GLU A 52 28.19 -31.32 -49.12
CA GLU A 52 29.58 -31.42 -49.61
C GLU A 52 30.22 -30.04 -49.88
N SER A 53 29.44 -28.96 -49.91
CA SER A 53 29.93 -27.58 -50.08
C SER A 53 30.26 -26.89 -48.74
N GLU A 54 30.40 -27.66 -47.65
CA GLU A 54 30.77 -27.15 -46.34
C GLU A 54 32.02 -26.28 -46.37
N LYS A 55 31.92 -25.05 -45.85
CA LYS A 55 33.06 -24.18 -45.62
C LYS A 55 33.71 -24.52 -44.31
N LEU A 56 34.96 -24.96 -44.31
CA LEU A 56 35.65 -25.53 -43.16
C LEU A 56 35.88 -24.54 -41.99
N ASP A 57 35.79 -23.22 -42.25
CA ASP A 57 36.05 -22.16 -41.30
C ASP A 57 34.85 -21.17 -41.18
N ALA A 58 33.68 -21.57 -41.62
CA ALA A 58 32.45 -20.73 -41.57
C ALA A 58 32.12 -20.23 -40.15
N GLY A 59 32.34 -21.05 -39.11
CA GLY A 59 32.14 -20.67 -37.71
C GLY A 59 33.18 -19.65 -37.20
N ILE A 60 34.39 -19.68 -37.76
CA ILE A 60 35.40 -18.65 -37.48
C ILE A 60 34.95 -17.30 -38.03
N ASP A 61 34.43 -17.28 -39.26
CA ASP A 61 33.90 -16.06 -39.87
C ASP A 61 32.66 -15.53 -39.15
N LEU A 62 31.76 -16.42 -38.73
CA LEU A 62 30.63 -16.06 -37.90
C LEU A 62 31.07 -15.44 -36.56
N CYS A 63 32.06 -16.06 -35.91
CA CYS A 63 32.62 -15.55 -34.66
C CYS A 63 33.25 -14.14 -34.86
N ARG A 64 34.00 -13.94 -35.95
CA ARG A 64 34.60 -12.64 -36.27
C ARG A 64 33.53 -11.56 -36.45
N ARG A 65 32.51 -11.84 -37.27
CA ARG A 65 31.37 -10.94 -37.46
C ARG A 65 30.65 -10.58 -36.13
N ILE A 66 30.40 -11.57 -35.28
CA ILE A 66 29.77 -11.36 -33.97
C ILE A 66 30.66 -10.49 -33.08
N ARG A 67 31.98 -10.71 -33.09
CA ARG A 67 32.94 -9.94 -32.28
C ARG A 67 33.09 -8.50 -32.75
N GLU A 68 32.97 -8.25 -34.06
CA GLU A 68 32.96 -6.90 -34.62
C GLU A 68 31.74 -6.11 -34.16
N ASP A 69 30.55 -6.74 -34.08
CA ASP A 69 29.32 -6.11 -33.60
C ASP A 69 29.24 -6.06 -32.06
N ASN A 70 29.64 -7.13 -31.39
CA ASN A 70 29.63 -7.23 -29.92
C ASN A 70 30.90 -7.96 -29.41
N PRO A 71 31.94 -7.21 -29.05
CA PRO A 71 33.23 -7.78 -28.59
C PRO A 71 33.09 -8.65 -27.31
N LEU A 72 32.01 -8.47 -26.54
CA LEU A 72 31.78 -9.19 -25.26
C LEU A 72 30.86 -10.39 -25.41
N MET A 73 30.27 -10.66 -26.59
CA MET A 73 29.37 -11.79 -26.81
C MET A 73 30.11 -13.11 -26.58
N PRO A 74 29.70 -13.96 -25.64
CA PRO A 74 30.31 -15.28 -25.50
C PRO A 74 30.08 -16.14 -26.74
N VAL A 75 31.14 -16.63 -27.34
CA VAL A 75 31.11 -17.54 -28.50
C VAL A 75 31.91 -18.79 -28.15
N LEU A 76 31.30 -19.96 -28.31
CA LEU A 76 31.92 -21.25 -28.17
C LEU A 76 31.99 -21.94 -29.53
N LEU A 77 33.18 -22.28 -29.96
CA LEU A 77 33.41 -23.00 -31.21
C LEU A 77 33.66 -24.50 -30.94
N GLN A 78 33.13 -25.35 -31.80
CA GLN A 78 33.27 -26.80 -31.71
C GLN A 78 33.84 -27.34 -33.03
N SER A 79 34.84 -28.21 -32.95
CA SER A 79 35.39 -28.90 -34.12
C SER A 79 36.01 -30.24 -33.73
N SER A 80 36.06 -31.19 -34.67
CA SER A 80 36.90 -32.39 -34.58
C SER A 80 38.38 -32.09 -34.78
N GLN A 81 38.71 -30.96 -35.44
CA GLN A 81 40.06 -30.54 -35.71
C GLN A 81 40.56 -29.57 -34.62
N VAL A 82 41.47 -30.05 -33.79
CA VAL A 82 42.00 -29.30 -32.62
C VAL A 82 42.78 -28.05 -33.05
N ALA A 83 43.29 -28.01 -34.30
CA ALA A 83 44.03 -26.86 -34.85
C ALA A 83 43.25 -25.53 -34.80
N PHE A 84 41.90 -25.54 -34.88
CA PHE A 84 41.06 -24.36 -34.78
C PHE A 84 41.02 -23.75 -33.38
N GLY A 85 41.47 -24.46 -32.37
CA GLY A 85 41.52 -23.93 -30.99
C GLY A 85 42.42 -22.69 -30.88
N LYS A 86 43.52 -22.59 -31.66
CA LYS A 86 44.39 -21.41 -31.67
C LYS A 86 43.66 -20.18 -32.26
N GLN A 87 42.97 -20.37 -33.39
CA GLN A 87 42.18 -19.29 -34.03
C GLN A 87 41.00 -18.85 -33.16
N ALA A 88 40.35 -19.80 -32.50
CA ALA A 88 39.29 -19.46 -31.52
C ALA A 88 39.82 -18.58 -30.37
N ALA A 89 40.98 -18.92 -29.82
CA ALA A 89 41.62 -18.16 -28.76
C ALA A 89 42.04 -16.75 -29.21
N GLU A 90 42.57 -16.60 -30.46
CA GLU A 90 42.92 -15.30 -31.06
C GLU A 90 41.67 -14.39 -31.19
N LEU A 91 40.48 -14.97 -31.41
CA LEU A 91 39.19 -14.26 -31.46
C LEU A 91 38.56 -14.08 -30.10
N GLY A 92 39.19 -14.55 -29.03
CA GLY A 92 38.62 -14.53 -27.67
C GLY A 92 37.41 -15.47 -27.50
N ALA A 93 37.24 -16.47 -28.35
CA ALA A 93 36.17 -17.47 -28.26
C ALA A 93 36.64 -18.71 -27.48
N GLY A 94 35.69 -19.36 -26.83
CA GLY A 94 35.92 -20.70 -26.27
C GLY A 94 36.06 -21.74 -27.38
N PHE A 95 36.76 -22.84 -27.09
CA PHE A 95 36.89 -23.96 -28.03
C PHE A 95 36.75 -25.30 -27.32
N ILE A 96 35.97 -26.20 -27.89
CA ILE A 96 35.82 -27.59 -27.42
C ILE A 96 36.01 -28.54 -28.59
N ALA A 97 36.88 -29.54 -28.39
CA ALA A 97 37.08 -30.62 -29.38
C ALA A 97 35.87 -31.60 -29.32
N LYS A 98 35.20 -31.83 -30.46
CA LYS A 98 34.04 -32.75 -30.54
C LYS A 98 34.37 -34.18 -30.08
N ASN A 99 35.65 -34.60 -30.25
CA ASN A 99 36.10 -35.93 -29.87
C ASN A 99 36.51 -36.04 -28.39
N SER A 100 36.32 -34.98 -27.58
CA SER A 100 36.65 -35.01 -26.16
C SER A 100 35.74 -35.95 -25.42
N LYS A 101 36.31 -36.84 -24.58
CA LYS A 101 35.54 -37.69 -23.68
C LYS A 101 34.73 -36.91 -22.63
N THR A 102 35.09 -35.66 -22.38
CA THR A 102 34.47 -34.76 -21.39
C THR A 102 33.71 -33.62 -22.05
N LEU A 103 33.30 -33.78 -23.33
CA LEU A 103 32.60 -32.77 -24.11
C LEU A 103 31.44 -32.12 -23.35
N LEU A 104 30.54 -32.93 -22.80
CA LEU A 104 29.34 -32.44 -22.08
C LEU A 104 29.70 -31.68 -20.80
N SER A 105 30.71 -32.14 -20.07
CA SER A 105 31.19 -31.44 -18.86
C SER A 105 31.85 -30.12 -19.19
N GLN A 106 32.66 -30.05 -20.24
CA GLN A 106 33.27 -28.82 -20.71
C GLN A 106 32.23 -27.82 -21.25
N LEU A 107 31.22 -28.31 -21.96
CA LEU A 107 30.12 -27.50 -22.44
C LEU A 107 29.31 -26.91 -21.26
N HIS A 108 28.99 -27.72 -20.28
CA HIS A 108 28.27 -27.30 -19.06
C HIS A 108 29.06 -26.24 -18.27
N GLU A 109 30.35 -26.47 -18.08
CA GLU A 109 31.26 -25.54 -17.40
C GLU A 109 31.34 -24.19 -18.15
N TYR A 110 31.47 -24.23 -19.50
CA TYR A 110 31.50 -23.03 -20.30
C TYR A 110 30.20 -22.25 -20.24
N ILE A 111 29.06 -22.93 -20.33
CA ILE A 111 27.74 -22.30 -20.25
C ILE A 111 27.54 -21.65 -18.86
N ASP A 112 27.86 -22.35 -17.80
CA ASP A 112 27.71 -21.81 -16.43
C ASP A 112 28.61 -20.57 -16.23
N LYS A 113 29.85 -20.63 -16.70
CA LYS A 113 30.84 -19.59 -16.50
C LYS A 113 30.65 -18.38 -17.42
N GLU A 114 30.57 -18.63 -18.74
CA GLU A 114 30.62 -17.56 -19.77
C GLU A 114 29.19 -17.05 -20.12
N PHE A 115 28.15 -17.90 -20.08
CA PHE A 115 26.79 -17.48 -20.30
C PHE A 115 26.12 -16.99 -18.99
N ALA A 116 26.88 -16.93 -17.91
CA ALA A 116 26.50 -16.38 -16.60
C ALA A 116 25.29 -17.08 -15.97
N PHE A 117 25.13 -18.40 -16.15
CA PHE A 117 24.04 -19.16 -15.52
C PHE A 117 24.32 -19.53 -14.06
N GLY A 118 25.59 -19.55 -13.62
CA GLY A 118 26.02 -19.79 -12.25
C GLY A 118 25.84 -18.60 -11.30
N GLU A 119 26.32 -18.71 -10.06
CA GLU A 119 26.40 -17.59 -9.13
C GLU A 119 27.24 -16.45 -9.71
N PHE A 120 26.84 -15.19 -9.40
CA PHE A 120 27.71 -14.07 -9.76
C PHE A 120 28.92 -14.03 -8.83
N LEU A 121 30.11 -14.01 -9.39
CA LEU A 121 31.36 -13.94 -8.65
C LEU A 121 31.93 -12.51 -8.75
N PHE A 122 31.94 -11.82 -7.62
CA PHE A 122 32.66 -10.56 -7.51
C PHE A 122 34.17 -10.84 -7.39
N LYS A 123 34.95 -10.33 -8.30
CA LYS A 123 36.40 -10.53 -8.36
C LYS A 123 37.14 -9.24 -8.12
N ASP A 124 38.25 -9.34 -7.41
CA ASP A 124 39.24 -8.28 -7.36
C ASP A 124 39.92 -8.16 -8.71
N PRO A 125 39.97 -6.98 -9.36
CA PRO A 125 40.50 -6.82 -10.70
C PRO A 125 42.02 -6.99 -10.78
N ASP A 126 42.76 -6.77 -9.67
CA ASP A 126 44.21 -6.84 -9.63
C ASP A 126 44.70 -8.28 -9.38
N THR A 127 44.00 -9.05 -8.56
CA THR A 127 44.40 -10.39 -8.13
C THR A 127 43.58 -11.51 -8.80
N GLY A 128 42.40 -11.20 -9.34
CA GLY A 128 41.42 -12.19 -9.81
C GLY A 128 40.75 -12.99 -8.71
N ALA A 129 41.04 -12.70 -7.44
CA ALA A 129 40.46 -13.41 -6.30
C ALA A 129 38.96 -13.12 -6.18
N VAL A 130 38.18 -14.13 -5.79
CA VAL A 130 36.73 -13.96 -5.49
C VAL A 130 36.57 -13.31 -4.15
N ILE A 131 36.00 -12.09 -4.10
CA ILE A 131 35.78 -11.30 -2.90
C ILE A 131 34.33 -11.35 -2.43
N GLY A 132 33.41 -11.90 -3.26
CA GLY A 132 32.02 -12.08 -2.91
C GLY A 132 31.26 -12.87 -3.95
N LYS A 133 30.04 -13.31 -3.58
CA LYS A 133 29.17 -14.09 -4.45
C LYS A 133 27.72 -13.61 -4.31
N ALA A 134 26.96 -13.70 -5.40
CA ALA A 134 25.52 -13.47 -5.36
C ALA A 134 24.78 -14.53 -6.17
N LYS A 135 23.83 -15.22 -5.53
CA LYS A 135 22.96 -16.22 -6.17
C LYS A 135 21.63 -15.64 -6.62
N ASP A 136 21.23 -14.49 -6.02
CA ASP A 136 19.96 -13.82 -6.26
C ASP A 136 20.09 -12.29 -6.19
N LEU A 137 18.99 -11.57 -6.42
CA LEU A 137 18.97 -10.10 -6.40
C LEU A 137 19.21 -9.50 -5.02
N VAL A 138 18.89 -10.23 -3.93
CA VAL A 138 19.11 -9.74 -2.55
C VAL A 138 20.61 -9.67 -2.31
N GLN A 139 21.30 -10.80 -2.49
CA GLN A 139 22.75 -10.86 -2.34
C GLN A 139 23.49 -9.95 -3.34
N MET A 140 22.96 -9.82 -4.56
CA MET A 140 23.52 -8.89 -5.56
C MET A 140 23.46 -7.44 -5.05
N GLN A 141 22.33 -7.02 -4.48
CA GLN A 141 22.15 -5.68 -3.92
C GLN A 141 23.09 -5.43 -2.74
N GLU A 142 23.18 -6.38 -1.80
CA GLU A 142 24.07 -6.31 -0.63
C GLU A 142 25.54 -6.23 -1.04
N MET A 143 25.96 -7.07 -1.98
CA MET A 143 27.33 -7.09 -2.49
C MET A 143 27.68 -5.79 -3.21
N ILE A 144 26.80 -5.29 -4.09
CA ILE A 144 27.02 -4.00 -4.77
C ILE A 144 27.17 -2.87 -3.74
N ALA A 145 26.42 -2.90 -2.63
CA ALA A 145 26.53 -1.88 -1.60
C ALA A 145 27.87 -1.91 -0.84
N THR A 146 28.53 -3.06 -0.72
CA THR A 146 29.65 -3.29 0.22
C THR A 146 31.01 -3.57 -0.41
N ILE A 147 31.07 -4.02 -1.69
CA ILE A 147 32.35 -4.36 -2.33
C ILE A 147 33.24 -3.13 -2.52
N PRO A 148 34.59 -3.30 -2.57
CA PRO A 148 35.52 -2.23 -2.87
C PRO A 148 35.22 -1.52 -4.21
N ASP A 149 35.47 -0.21 -4.26
CA ASP A 149 35.16 0.63 -5.44
C ASP A 149 35.84 0.12 -6.72
N LYS A 150 37.10 -0.33 -6.67
CA LYS A 150 37.80 -0.92 -7.81
C LYS A 150 37.05 -2.13 -8.39
N ALA A 151 36.55 -3.03 -7.55
CA ALA A 151 35.83 -4.21 -7.99
C ALA A 151 34.45 -3.81 -8.57
N PHE A 152 33.75 -2.86 -7.93
CA PHE A 152 32.51 -2.31 -8.43
C PHE A 152 32.67 -1.69 -9.84
N GLU A 153 33.66 -0.82 -10.00
CA GLU A 153 33.97 -0.19 -11.30
C GLU A 153 34.35 -1.23 -12.36
N TYR A 154 35.13 -2.25 -11.99
CA TYR A 154 35.51 -3.35 -12.90
C TYR A 154 34.26 -4.08 -13.42
N HIS A 155 33.38 -4.52 -12.53
CA HIS A 155 32.19 -5.28 -12.92
C HIS A 155 31.17 -4.46 -13.70
N THR A 156 31.02 -3.18 -13.38
CA THR A 156 30.10 -2.28 -14.08
C THR A 156 30.64 -1.89 -15.47
N SER A 157 31.94 -1.58 -15.61
CA SER A 157 32.56 -1.21 -16.88
C SER A 157 32.54 -2.37 -17.92
N GLN A 158 32.61 -3.61 -17.46
CA GLN A 158 32.57 -4.81 -18.31
C GLN A 158 31.15 -5.36 -18.52
N ASN A 159 30.13 -4.65 -18.06
CA ASN A 159 28.70 -5.06 -18.11
C ASN A 159 28.42 -6.46 -17.50
N HIS A 160 29.24 -6.92 -16.55
CA HIS A 160 29.08 -8.25 -15.96
C HIS A 160 27.73 -8.38 -15.25
N LEU A 161 27.28 -7.34 -14.53
CA LEU A 161 25.98 -7.32 -13.82
C LEU A 161 24.82 -7.49 -14.80
N SER A 162 24.80 -6.71 -15.90
CA SER A 162 23.72 -6.81 -16.88
C SER A 162 23.71 -8.17 -17.60
N LYS A 163 24.87 -8.75 -17.91
CA LYS A 163 24.98 -10.11 -18.52
C LYS A 163 24.36 -11.16 -17.60
N TRP A 164 24.69 -11.11 -16.30
CA TRP A 164 24.15 -12.05 -15.31
C TRP A 164 22.62 -11.92 -15.14
N LEU A 165 22.10 -10.69 -15.21
CA LEU A 165 20.66 -10.44 -15.18
C LEU A 165 19.96 -10.92 -16.47
N TYR A 166 20.59 -10.73 -17.63
CA TYR A 166 20.07 -11.27 -18.90
C TYR A 166 19.95 -12.79 -18.88
N SER A 167 20.96 -13.49 -18.34
CA SER A 167 20.94 -14.97 -18.25
C SER A 167 19.77 -15.50 -17.39
N ARG A 168 19.22 -14.66 -16.50
CA ARG A 168 18.08 -14.97 -15.63
C ARG A 168 16.74 -14.49 -16.16
N GLY A 169 16.71 -13.92 -17.37
CA GLY A 169 15.49 -13.39 -17.97
C GLY A 169 15.00 -12.08 -17.34
N LEU A 170 15.84 -11.40 -16.57
CA LEU A 170 15.51 -10.13 -15.91
C LEU A 170 15.81 -8.95 -16.85
N PHE A 171 15.28 -9.03 -18.08
CA PHE A 171 15.59 -8.13 -19.19
C PHE A 171 15.38 -6.64 -18.90
N PRO A 172 14.26 -6.20 -18.26
CA PRO A 172 14.06 -4.78 -17.97
C PRO A 172 15.15 -4.22 -17.05
N LEU A 173 15.46 -4.93 -15.95
CA LEU A 173 16.52 -4.52 -15.03
C LEU A 173 17.89 -4.54 -15.67
N ALA A 174 18.20 -5.61 -16.44
CA ALA A 174 19.46 -5.73 -17.15
C ALA A 174 19.68 -4.57 -18.14
N SER A 175 18.63 -4.19 -18.88
CA SER A 175 18.64 -3.06 -19.81
C SER A 175 18.85 -1.74 -19.11
N SER A 176 18.15 -1.51 -17.99
CA SER A 176 18.31 -0.29 -17.19
C SER A 176 19.73 -0.16 -16.63
N ILE A 177 20.26 -1.22 -15.99
CA ILE A 177 21.63 -1.20 -15.45
C ILE A 177 22.67 -0.95 -16.56
N ARG A 178 22.45 -1.53 -17.75
CA ARG A 178 23.38 -1.37 -18.88
C ARG A 178 23.45 0.07 -19.42
N GLN A 179 22.40 0.85 -19.25
CA GLN A 179 22.37 2.25 -19.67
C GLN A 179 23.21 3.15 -18.75
N TYR A 180 23.40 2.77 -17.49
CA TYR A 180 24.14 3.54 -16.50
C TYR A 180 25.61 3.10 -16.47
N ASN A 181 26.48 3.88 -17.10
CA ASN A 181 27.94 3.70 -17.06
C ASN A 181 28.58 4.84 -16.25
N LYS A 182 29.86 4.68 -15.93
CA LYS A 182 30.64 5.62 -15.08
C LYS A 182 30.53 7.08 -15.53
N SER A 183 30.38 7.36 -16.82
CA SER A 183 30.33 8.72 -17.36
C SER A 183 29.06 9.51 -17.01
N HIS A 184 28.04 8.84 -16.52
CA HIS A 184 26.78 9.47 -16.13
C HIS A 184 26.77 9.97 -14.68
N PHE A 185 27.81 9.68 -13.89
CA PHE A 185 27.84 9.94 -12.45
C PHE A 185 29.04 10.80 -12.04
N SER A 186 28.82 11.64 -11.04
CA SER A 186 29.88 12.50 -10.47
C SER A 186 30.81 11.74 -9.51
N SER A 187 30.37 10.59 -8.98
CA SER A 187 31.15 9.76 -8.05
C SER A 187 30.78 8.28 -8.17
N VAL A 188 31.70 7.41 -7.71
CA VAL A 188 31.47 5.95 -7.62
C VAL A 188 30.29 5.66 -6.66
N GLU A 189 30.20 6.41 -5.58
CA GLU A 189 29.18 6.25 -4.58
C GLU A 189 27.78 6.61 -5.13
N GLU A 190 27.68 7.64 -5.95
CA GLU A 190 26.43 7.99 -6.65
C GLU A 190 26.01 6.88 -7.61
N HIS A 191 26.95 6.36 -8.42
CA HIS A 191 26.69 5.23 -9.33
C HIS A 191 26.21 3.99 -8.58
N ARG A 192 26.85 3.66 -7.46
CA ARG A 192 26.51 2.55 -6.56
C ARG A 192 25.10 2.70 -6.03
N ARG A 193 24.75 3.88 -5.50
CA ARG A 193 23.43 4.20 -4.95
C ARG A 193 22.33 4.01 -6.00
N VAL A 194 22.54 4.47 -7.22
CA VAL A 194 21.58 4.31 -8.31
C VAL A 194 21.38 2.84 -8.67
N LEU A 195 22.45 2.04 -8.79
CA LEU A 195 22.31 0.61 -9.12
C LEU A 195 21.61 -0.17 -7.99
N VAL A 196 21.94 0.11 -6.73
CA VAL A 196 21.25 -0.47 -5.56
C VAL A 196 19.77 -0.10 -5.58
N GLY A 197 19.45 1.16 -5.89
CA GLY A 197 18.09 1.64 -6.03
C GLY A 197 17.31 0.91 -7.13
N LEU A 198 17.89 0.78 -8.32
CA LEU A 198 17.26 0.06 -9.45
C LEU A 198 16.96 -1.42 -9.11
N ILE A 199 17.88 -2.10 -8.44
CA ILE A 199 17.67 -3.50 -8.02
C ILE A 199 16.57 -3.57 -6.97
N ARG A 200 16.59 -2.70 -5.96
CA ARG A 200 15.56 -2.62 -4.93
C ARG A 200 14.18 -2.38 -5.55
N ASP A 201 14.06 -1.40 -6.43
CA ASP A 201 12.80 -1.04 -7.06
C ASP A 201 12.27 -2.15 -7.97
N TYR A 202 13.17 -2.84 -8.68
CA TYR A 202 12.80 -4.00 -9.49
C TYR A 202 12.34 -5.18 -8.63
N ARG A 203 13.01 -5.45 -7.50
CA ARG A 203 12.58 -6.48 -6.52
C ARG A 203 11.21 -6.16 -5.94
N THR A 204 11.00 -4.90 -5.56
CA THR A 204 9.69 -4.41 -5.09
C THR A 204 8.62 -4.61 -6.17
N LEU A 205 8.94 -4.28 -7.42
CA LEU A 205 8.04 -4.47 -8.56
C LEU A 205 7.66 -5.95 -8.76
N LEU A 206 8.62 -6.87 -8.63
CA LEU A 206 8.36 -8.32 -8.72
C LEU A 206 7.50 -8.84 -7.57
N GLY A 207 7.60 -8.22 -6.39
CA GLY A 207 6.81 -8.55 -5.19
C GLY A 207 5.40 -7.96 -5.19
N GLN A 208 5.11 -6.99 -6.05
CA GLN A 208 3.79 -6.35 -6.13
C GLN A 208 2.76 -7.28 -6.79
N GLY A 209 1.50 -7.14 -6.37
CA GLY A 209 0.37 -7.89 -6.94
C GLY A 209 0.18 -9.32 -6.44
N VAL A 210 1.02 -9.79 -5.53
CA VAL A 210 0.97 -11.15 -5.00
C VAL A 210 0.77 -11.13 -3.50
N VAL A 211 -0.19 -11.92 -3.03
CA VAL A 211 -0.25 -12.29 -1.61
C VAL A 211 0.75 -13.40 -1.39
N ALA A 212 1.96 -13.07 -0.96
CA ALA A 212 2.99 -14.04 -0.67
C ALA A 212 2.64 -14.82 0.62
N ARG A 213 2.98 -16.10 0.66
CA ARG A 213 3.03 -16.84 1.93
C ARG A 213 4.29 -16.38 2.67
N PHE A 214 4.13 -16.00 3.93
CA PHE A 214 5.27 -15.65 4.76
C PHE A 214 6.13 -16.90 5.04
N ASP A 215 7.42 -16.78 4.80
CA ASP A 215 8.40 -17.81 5.09
C ASP A 215 9.62 -17.15 5.75
N THR A 216 10.00 -17.66 6.92
CA THR A 216 11.04 -17.05 7.75
C THR A 216 12.43 -17.00 7.11
N GLU A 217 12.69 -17.88 6.13
CA GLU A 217 14.00 -17.97 5.47
C GLU A 217 14.07 -17.15 4.18
N THR A 218 12.92 -16.98 3.51
CA THR A 218 12.86 -16.37 2.17
C THR A 218 12.14 -15.02 2.14
N TYR A 219 11.53 -14.60 3.26
CA TYR A 219 10.86 -13.30 3.32
C TYR A 219 11.85 -12.15 3.20
N SER A 220 11.54 -11.20 2.36
CA SER A 220 12.38 -10.04 2.11
C SER A 220 11.57 -8.74 2.12
N ASP A 221 12.26 -7.62 2.31
CA ASP A 221 11.72 -6.26 2.25
C ASP A 221 11.07 -5.87 0.91
N ALA A 222 11.31 -6.65 -0.15
CA ALA A 222 10.68 -6.45 -1.47
C ALA A 222 9.23 -6.97 -1.55
N VAL A 223 8.76 -7.74 -0.56
CA VAL A 223 7.40 -8.28 -0.54
C VAL A 223 6.46 -7.24 0.04
N ALA A 224 5.64 -6.63 -0.81
CA ALA A 224 4.69 -5.60 -0.39
C ALA A 224 3.53 -6.16 0.46
N PHE A 225 3.08 -7.39 0.20
CA PHE A 225 1.97 -8.00 0.92
C PHE A 225 2.20 -9.49 1.16
N ALA A 226 2.21 -9.92 2.43
CA ALA A 226 2.37 -11.32 2.81
C ALA A 226 1.31 -11.76 3.83
N ARG A 227 1.06 -13.07 3.90
CA ARG A 227 0.18 -13.69 4.91
C ARG A 227 0.94 -14.67 5.80
N ILE A 228 0.64 -14.63 7.07
CA ILE A 228 1.05 -15.59 8.11
C ILE A 228 -0.17 -16.45 8.46
N GLY A 229 -0.07 -17.76 8.35
CA GLY A 229 -1.18 -18.70 8.59
C GLY A 229 -1.96 -19.06 7.32
N GLU A 230 -2.98 -19.92 7.48
CA GLU A 230 -3.77 -20.50 6.39
C GLU A 230 -5.25 -20.05 6.41
N GLY A 231 -5.69 -19.39 7.47
CA GLY A 231 -7.06 -18.94 7.66
C GLY A 231 -7.48 -17.80 6.74
N SER A 232 -8.62 -17.19 7.01
CA SER A 232 -9.10 -16.01 6.30
C SER A 232 -8.24 -14.79 6.62
N LEU A 233 -8.10 -13.89 5.65
CA LEU A 233 -7.40 -12.62 5.82
C LEU A 233 -8.33 -11.49 6.35
N GLY A 234 -9.64 -11.74 6.42
CA GLY A 234 -10.63 -10.70 6.74
C GLY A 234 -10.91 -9.73 5.61
N GLY A 235 -11.80 -8.79 5.84
CA GLY A 235 -12.28 -7.85 4.82
C GLY A 235 -11.21 -6.84 4.40
N LYS A 236 -10.71 -6.04 5.34
CA LYS A 236 -9.69 -5.00 5.04
C LYS A 236 -8.45 -5.55 4.33
N ALA A 237 -7.94 -6.71 4.76
CA ALA A 237 -6.77 -7.30 4.12
C ALA A 237 -7.05 -7.80 2.70
N ARG A 238 -8.29 -8.27 2.42
CA ARG A 238 -8.71 -8.59 1.04
C ARG A 238 -8.78 -7.35 0.17
N GLY A 239 -9.27 -6.22 0.71
CA GLY A 239 -9.25 -4.92 0.05
C GLY A 239 -7.82 -4.46 -0.30
N LEU A 240 -6.86 -4.61 0.63
CA LEU A 240 -5.44 -4.33 0.38
C LEU A 240 -4.85 -5.21 -0.73
N ALA A 241 -5.13 -6.52 -0.70
CA ALA A 241 -4.68 -7.45 -1.74
C ALA A 241 -5.27 -7.10 -3.12
N PHE A 242 -6.54 -6.67 -3.15
CA PHE A 242 -7.21 -6.20 -4.34
C PHE A 242 -6.54 -4.93 -4.89
N MET A 243 -6.30 -3.91 -4.05
CA MET A 243 -5.59 -2.69 -4.47
C MET A 243 -4.20 -2.98 -5.02
N ASN A 244 -3.47 -3.88 -4.38
CA ASN A 244 -2.15 -4.30 -4.84
C ASN A 244 -2.21 -4.89 -6.26
N SER A 245 -3.19 -5.76 -6.52
CA SER A 245 -3.43 -6.34 -7.84
C SER A 245 -3.89 -5.30 -8.87
N MET A 246 -4.75 -4.37 -8.45
CA MET A 246 -5.27 -3.29 -9.28
C MET A 246 -4.16 -2.35 -9.76
N LEU A 247 -3.29 -1.88 -8.87
CA LEU A 247 -2.15 -1.03 -9.20
C LEU A 247 -1.20 -1.71 -10.20
N MET A 248 -1.04 -3.03 -10.09
CA MET A 248 -0.18 -3.80 -11.02
C MET A 248 -0.76 -3.95 -12.41
N LYS A 249 -2.07 -4.09 -12.53
CA LYS A 249 -2.76 -4.19 -13.84
C LYS A 249 -2.74 -2.87 -14.60
N HIS A 250 -2.82 -1.76 -13.90
CA HIS A 250 -3.06 -0.42 -14.45
C HIS A 250 -1.86 0.52 -14.29
N ARG A 251 -0.68 0.11 -14.78
CA ARG A 251 0.57 0.91 -14.72
C ARG A 251 0.51 2.28 -15.42
N GLN A 252 -0.53 2.54 -16.19
CA GLN A 252 -0.76 3.86 -16.80
C GLN A 252 -0.98 4.99 -15.78
N TYR A 253 -1.12 4.65 -14.49
CA TYR A 253 -1.19 5.62 -13.39
C TYR A 253 0.18 6.07 -12.88
N ASP A 254 1.27 5.42 -13.32
CA ASP A 254 2.66 5.91 -13.14
C ASP A 254 2.99 7.08 -14.09
N LYS A 255 2.05 8.03 -14.25
CA LYS A 255 2.18 9.18 -15.16
C LYS A 255 3.13 10.27 -14.67
N HIS A 256 3.54 10.19 -13.42
CA HIS A 256 4.31 11.23 -12.75
C HIS A 256 5.70 10.73 -12.40
N ASP A 257 6.73 11.23 -13.09
CA ASP A 257 8.12 10.77 -12.92
C ASP A 257 8.66 10.88 -11.48
N ASN A 258 8.15 11.86 -10.71
CA ASN A 258 8.60 12.14 -9.34
C ASN A 258 7.67 11.60 -8.26
N LEU A 259 6.72 10.75 -8.62
CA LEU A 259 5.70 10.25 -7.70
C LEU A 259 5.55 8.74 -7.82
N ARG A 260 5.35 8.08 -6.68
CA ARG A 260 5.05 6.66 -6.59
C ARG A 260 3.71 6.42 -5.90
N ILE A 261 2.84 5.63 -6.53
CA ILE A 261 1.57 5.17 -5.93
C ILE A 261 1.77 3.72 -5.49
N MET A 262 1.54 3.43 -4.22
CA MET A 262 1.76 2.10 -3.66
C MET A 262 0.87 1.81 -2.46
N ILE A 263 0.80 0.55 -2.05
CA ILE A 263 0.32 0.19 -0.70
C ILE A 263 1.53 0.11 0.24
N PRO A 264 1.40 0.52 1.52
CA PRO A 264 2.46 0.30 2.49
C PRO A 264 2.69 -1.19 2.69
N ARG A 265 3.93 -1.57 2.95
CA ARG A 265 4.27 -2.96 3.20
C ARG A 265 3.46 -3.51 4.37
N SER A 266 2.83 -4.66 4.15
CA SER A 266 1.85 -5.24 5.05
C SER A 266 2.03 -6.73 5.21
N VAL A 267 1.89 -7.22 6.43
CA VAL A 267 1.80 -8.65 6.76
C VAL A 267 0.49 -8.90 7.48
N VAL A 268 -0.21 -9.95 7.11
CA VAL A 268 -1.52 -10.29 7.68
C VAL A 268 -1.44 -11.60 8.45
N ILE A 269 -1.75 -11.55 9.74
CA ILE A 269 -1.98 -12.74 10.56
C ILE A 269 -3.39 -13.24 10.26
N ALA A 270 -3.52 -14.44 9.71
CA ALA A 270 -4.80 -15.02 9.34
C ALA A 270 -5.58 -15.51 10.57
N THR A 271 -6.89 -15.73 10.40
CA THR A 271 -7.84 -16.04 11.48
C THR A 271 -7.59 -17.37 12.21
N ASP A 272 -6.84 -18.30 11.64
CA ASP A 272 -6.45 -19.55 12.29
C ASP A 272 -5.61 -19.33 13.55
N TYR A 273 -4.75 -18.28 13.56
CA TYR A 273 -4.01 -17.88 14.75
C TYR A 273 -4.88 -17.24 15.84
N PHE A 274 -5.94 -16.54 15.46
CA PHE A 274 -6.93 -16.08 16.42
C PHE A 274 -7.64 -17.26 17.10
N ASP A 275 -8.13 -18.23 16.33
CA ASP A 275 -8.77 -19.43 16.84
C ASP A 275 -7.82 -20.23 17.76
N GLU A 276 -6.55 -20.33 17.38
CA GLU A 276 -5.52 -21.00 18.18
C GLU A 276 -5.26 -20.24 19.49
N PHE A 277 -5.15 -18.90 19.43
CA PHE A 277 -4.93 -18.06 20.60
C PHE A 277 -6.07 -18.19 21.61
N ILE A 278 -7.35 -18.08 21.18
CA ILE A 278 -8.52 -18.23 22.03
C ILE A 278 -8.55 -19.61 22.68
N ARG A 279 -8.28 -20.67 21.90
CA ARG A 279 -8.29 -22.04 22.39
C ARG A 279 -7.18 -22.33 23.39
N ASN A 280 -5.93 -21.94 23.07
CA ASN A 280 -4.77 -22.25 23.90
C ASN A 280 -4.77 -21.55 25.24
N ASN A 281 -5.40 -20.37 25.33
CA ASN A 281 -5.53 -19.60 26.56
C ASN A 281 -6.90 -19.80 27.26
N GLY A 282 -7.79 -20.65 26.72
CA GLY A 282 -9.07 -20.96 27.33
C GLY A 282 -10.07 -19.78 27.37
N LEU A 283 -9.93 -18.75 26.52
CA LEU A 283 -10.65 -17.48 26.62
C LEU A 283 -12.13 -17.51 26.21
N LYS A 284 -12.68 -18.69 25.87
CA LYS A 284 -14.09 -18.80 25.46
C LYS A 284 -15.10 -18.37 26.53
N TYR A 285 -14.74 -18.39 27.82
CA TYR A 285 -15.63 -17.98 28.91
C TYR A 285 -15.97 -16.48 28.85
N ILE A 286 -15.14 -15.65 28.23
CA ILE A 286 -15.39 -14.21 28.07
C ILE A 286 -16.66 -13.94 27.27
N ILE A 287 -17.06 -14.86 26.38
CA ILE A 287 -18.29 -14.75 25.58
C ILE A 287 -19.55 -14.90 26.44
N SER A 288 -19.46 -15.71 27.49
CA SER A 288 -20.62 -16.11 28.32
C SER A 288 -20.79 -15.32 29.61
N GLN A 289 -19.86 -14.43 29.94
CA GLN A 289 -19.87 -13.64 31.17
C GLN A 289 -19.78 -12.14 30.86
N GLU A 290 -20.31 -11.32 31.79
CA GLU A 290 -20.21 -9.87 31.68
C GLU A 290 -18.86 -9.40 32.28
N PHE A 291 -17.95 -8.99 31.43
CA PHE A 291 -16.68 -8.36 31.78
C PHE A 291 -16.67 -6.92 31.26
N SER A 292 -15.99 -6.03 32.00
CA SER A 292 -15.67 -4.70 31.48
C SER A 292 -14.62 -4.79 30.35
N ASP A 293 -14.56 -3.76 29.53
CA ASP A 293 -13.61 -3.73 28.41
C ASP A 293 -12.16 -3.73 28.91
N GLU A 294 -11.89 -3.13 30.11
CA GLU A 294 -10.58 -3.15 30.77
C GLU A 294 -10.20 -4.56 31.24
N GLU A 295 -11.13 -5.30 31.83
CA GLU A 295 -10.88 -6.68 32.25
C GLU A 295 -10.59 -7.57 31.04
N ILE A 296 -11.37 -7.44 29.96
CA ILE A 296 -11.14 -8.16 28.70
C ILE A 296 -9.74 -7.85 28.15
N LEU A 297 -9.39 -6.56 28.05
CA LEU A 297 -8.08 -6.14 27.56
C LEU A 297 -6.94 -6.72 28.40
N SER A 298 -7.05 -6.64 29.72
CA SER A 298 -6.04 -7.17 30.67
C SER A 298 -5.86 -8.67 30.49
N GLU A 299 -6.93 -9.43 30.37
CA GLU A 299 -6.90 -10.89 30.18
C GLU A 299 -6.23 -11.28 28.86
N PHE A 300 -6.56 -10.58 27.76
CA PHE A 300 -5.94 -10.83 26.46
C PHE A 300 -4.47 -10.44 26.45
N VAL A 301 -4.09 -9.30 27.03
CA VAL A 301 -2.70 -8.83 27.06
C VAL A 301 -1.82 -9.75 27.93
N SER A 302 -2.34 -10.36 29.00
CA SER A 302 -1.63 -11.33 29.83
C SER A 302 -1.49 -12.71 29.16
N SER A 303 -2.37 -13.04 28.22
CA SER A 303 -2.38 -14.34 27.50
C SER A 303 -1.19 -14.54 26.58
N THR A 304 -0.89 -15.78 26.25
CA THR A 304 0.30 -16.16 25.46
C THR A 304 -0.01 -16.37 24.00
N ILE A 305 0.73 -15.69 23.12
CA ILE A 305 0.69 -15.91 21.66
C ILE A 305 1.39 -17.24 21.29
N PRO A 306 0.87 -18.02 20.31
CA PRO A 306 1.51 -19.24 19.85
C PRO A 306 2.99 -19.06 19.46
N VAL A 307 3.87 -19.95 19.91
CA VAL A 307 5.34 -19.84 19.70
C VAL A 307 5.72 -19.75 18.22
N LYS A 308 4.99 -20.45 17.34
CA LYS A 308 5.22 -20.37 15.91
C LYS A 308 5.00 -18.96 15.38
N LEU A 309 3.89 -18.33 15.76
CA LEU A 309 3.58 -16.95 15.38
C LEU A 309 4.63 -15.96 15.93
N GLN A 310 5.09 -16.14 17.17
CA GLN A 310 6.16 -15.30 17.72
C GLN A 310 7.45 -15.38 16.88
N ARG A 311 7.83 -16.56 16.39
CA ARG A 311 8.99 -16.75 15.50
C ARG A 311 8.80 -16.05 14.15
N GLU A 312 7.64 -16.20 13.54
CA GLU A 312 7.31 -15.57 12.27
C GLU A 312 7.31 -14.05 12.40
N LEU A 313 6.73 -13.49 13.46
CA LEU A 313 6.75 -12.05 13.74
C LEU A 313 8.16 -11.54 14.05
N LYS A 314 8.99 -12.30 14.77
CA LYS A 314 10.39 -11.93 15.01
C LYS A 314 11.19 -11.87 13.70
N ALA A 315 10.95 -12.79 12.77
CA ALA A 315 11.57 -12.75 11.44
C ALA A 315 11.09 -11.53 10.61
N TYR A 316 9.80 -11.19 10.70
CA TYR A 316 9.27 -9.99 10.05
C TYR A 316 9.90 -8.69 10.58
N ILE A 317 10.01 -8.53 11.90
CA ILE A 317 10.58 -7.34 12.56
C ILE A 317 11.99 -7.02 12.03
N LYS A 318 12.81 -8.02 11.72
CA LYS A 318 14.17 -7.82 11.17
C LYS A 318 14.20 -7.08 9.84
N THR A 319 13.09 -7.05 9.12
CA THR A 319 12.97 -6.36 7.83
C THR A 319 12.29 -5.00 7.95
N VAL A 320 11.87 -4.60 9.16
CA VAL A 320 11.15 -3.35 9.44
C VAL A 320 12.11 -2.29 9.92
N SER A 321 11.95 -1.06 9.42
CA SER A 321 12.70 0.13 9.84
C SER A 321 11.80 1.34 10.12
N THR A 322 10.49 1.13 10.18
CA THR A 322 9.48 2.19 10.37
C THR A 322 8.48 1.78 11.45
N PRO A 323 7.75 2.73 12.05
CA PRO A 323 6.62 2.43 12.92
C PRO A 323 5.59 1.53 12.26
N LEU A 324 4.83 0.77 13.05
CA LEU A 324 3.83 -0.16 12.57
C LEU A 324 2.42 0.21 13.05
N ALA A 325 1.45 0.08 12.17
CA ALA A 325 0.03 0.07 12.49
C ALA A 325 -0.48 -1.37 12.56
N VAL A 326 -1.06 -1.75 13.69
CA VAL A 326 -1.65 -3.07 13.94
C VAL A 326 -3.15 -2.91 13.87
N ARG A 327 -3.76 -3.35 12.78
CA ARG A 327 -5.15 -3.08 12.41
C ARG A 327 -5.98 -4.35 12.43
N SER A 328 -7.23 -4.22 12.84
CA SER A 328 -8.23 -5.28 12.69
C SER A 328 -8.53 -5.59 11.23
N SER A 329 -8.85 -6.84 10.94
CA SER A 329 -9.38 -7.29 9.66
C SER A 329 -10.34 -8.45 9.91
N SER A 330 -11.55 -8.13 10.34
CA SER A 330 -12.56 -9.16 10.59
C SER A 330 -13.27 -9.58 9.32
N LYS A 331 -13.98 -10.70 9.40
CA LYS A 331 -14.80 -11.18 8.28
C LYS A 331 -15.97 -10.24 8.00
N LEU A 332 -16.47 -9.59 9.04
CA LEU A 332 -17.67 -8.72 8.96
C LEU A 332 -17.35 -7.27 8.56
N GLU A 333 -16.09 -6.80 8.71
CA GLU A 333 -15.72 -5.40 8.49
C GLU A 333 -16.01 -4.85 7.09
N ASP A 334 -15.99 -5.68 6.06
CA ASP A 334 -16.35 -5.28 4.71
C ASP A 334 -17.49 -6.16 4.17
N SER A 335 -18.42 -6.55 5.06
CA SER A 335 -19.57 -7.32 4.62
C SER A 335 -20.48 -6.45 3.76
N HIS A 336 -21.03 -7.04 2.68
CA HIS A 336 -21.89 -6.35 1.73
C HIS A 336 -23.24 -5.87 2.35
N TYR A 337 -23.55 -6.23 3.57
CA TYR A 337 -24.86 -5.95 4.16
C TYR A 337 -24.83 -4.93 5.29
N GLN A 338 -23.69 -4.74 5.97
CA GLN A 338 -23.57 -3.81 7.08
C GLN A 338 -22.09 -3.40 7.25
N PRO A 339 -21.73 -2.12 7.04
CA PRO A 339 -20.34 -1.67 7.17
C PRO A 339 -19.93 -1.55 8.64
N PHE A 340 -18.90 -2.29 9.04
CA PHE A 340 -18.29 -2.29 10.39
C PHE A 340 -17.12 -1.30 10.52
N ALA A 341 -17.26 -0.08 10.04
CA ALA A 341 -16.18 0.90 10.14
C ALA A 341 -16.00 1.42 11.57
N GLY A 342 -14.74 1.43 12.05
CA GLY A 342 -14.38 2.07 13.32
C GLY A 342 -14.83 1.35 14.60
N ILE A 343 -15.28 0.09 14.52
CA ILE A 343 -15.75 -0.68 15.68
C ILE A 343 -14.60 -1.39 16.39
N TYR A 344 -13.64 -1.90 15.62
CA TYR A 344 -12.45 -2.57 16.14
C TYR A 344 -11.25 -1.63 16.18
N SER A 345 -10.36 -1.88 17.13
CA SER A 345 -9.23 -1.00 17.43
C SER A 345 -8.08 -1.11 16.42
N THR A 346 -7.34 -0.01 16.28
CA THR A 346 -6.10 0.08 15.52
C THR A 346 -5.02 0.68 16.42
N TYR A 347 -3.95 -0.07 16.70
CA TYR A 347 -2.85 0.41 17.53
C TYR A 347 -1.65 0.74 16.66
N MET A 348 -1.06 1.92 16.87
CA MET A 348 0.22 2.29 16.25
C MET A 348 1.33 2.13 17.26
N ILE A 349 2.44 1.49 16.85
CA ILE A 349 3.62 1.26 17.69
C ILE A 349 4.84 1.93 17.08
N PRO A 350 5.72 2.57 17.88
CA PRO A 350 6.96 3.15 17.41
C PRO A 350 7.92 2.06 16.92
N TYR A 351 8.82 2.43 16.03
CA TYR A 351 9.96 1.58 15.69
C TYR A 351 11.01 1.59 16.79
N VAL A 352 11.61 0.44 17.07
CA VAL A 352 12.68 0.26 18.04
C VAL A 352 13.72 -0.69 17.46
N ASP A 353 15.00 -0.30 17.48
CA ASP A 353 16.11 -1.13 16.97
C ASP A 353 16.27 -2.46 17.73
N ASN A 354 15.89 -2.50 19.02
CA ASN A 354 15.95 -3.73 19.79
C ASN A 354 14.82 -4.68 19.40
N GLU A 355 15.16 -5.78 18.70
CA GLU A 355 14.21 -6.78 18.20
C GLU A 355 13.27 -7.34 19.29
N ASP A 356 13.78 -7.62 20.48
CA ASP A 356 12.97 -8.20 21.55
C ASP A 356 12.00 -7.17 22.16
N GLN A 357 12.40 -5.89 22.22
CA GLN A 357 11.51 -4.81 22.63
C GLN A 357 10.44 -4.57 21.57
N MET A 358 10.82 -4.49 20.30
CA MET A 358 9.89 -4.32 19.18
C MET A 358 8.87 -5.48 19.13
N LEU A 359 9.33 -6.71 19.32
CA LEU A 359 8.44 -7.89 19.40
C LEU A 359 7.44 -7.76 20.55
N ARG A 360 7.89 -7.34 21.75
CA ARG A 360 6.98 -7.15 22.90
C ARG A 360 5.90 -6.12 22.62
N LEU A 361 6.25 -4.98 21.98
CA LEU A 361 5.26 -3.97 21.59
C LEU A 361 4.27 -4.53 20.59
N LEU A 362 4.76 -5.21 19.55
CA LEU A 362 3.94 -5.81 18.51
C LEU A 362 2.97 -6.86 19.08
N LEU A 363 3.45 -7.75 19.93
CA LEU A 363 2.60 -8.78 20.55
C LEU A 363 1.52 -8.17 21.45
N LYS A 364 1.83 -7.10 22.18
CA LYS A 364 0.81 -6.36 22.97
C LYS A 364 -0.26 -5.77 22.05
N ALA A 365 0.13 -5.11 20.96
CA ALA A 365 -0.80 -4.52 20.01
C ALA A 365 -1.70 -5.59 19.33
N VAL A 366 -1.13 -6.73 18.90
CA VAL A 366 -1.89 -7.85 18.32
C VAL A 366 -2.93 -8.38 19.31
N LYS A 367 -2.54 -8.60 20.57
CA LYS A 367 -3.45 -9.07 21.62
C LYS A 367 -4.56 -8.06 21.94
N SER A 368 -4.25 -6.76 21.89
CA SER A 368 -5.25 -5.70 22.09
C SER A 368 -6.25 -5.64 20.92
N VAL A 369 -5.80 -5.86 19.68
CA VAL A 369 -6.71 -6.00 18.52
C VAL A 369 -7.61 -7.23 18.69
N TYR A 370 -7.07 -8.36 19.14
CA TYR A 370 -7.89 -9.54 19.42
C TYR A 370 -8.93 -9.28 20.52
N ALA A 371 -8.58 -8.54 21.58
CA ALA A 371 -9.49 -8.17 22.66
C ALA A 371 -10.66 -7.31 22.16
N SER A 372 -10.43 -6.42 21.18
CA SER A 372 -11.44 -5.48 20.69
C SER A 372 -12.68 -6.15 20.07
N VAL A 373 -12.58 -7.43 19.68
CA VAL A 373 -13.72 -8.23 19.22
C VAL A 373 -14.79 -8.32 20.32
N TYR A 374 -14.38 -8.35 21.58
CA TYR A 374 -15.25 -8.60 22.73
C TYR A 374 -15.60 -7.35 23.52
N PHE A 375 -15.16 -6.17 23.09
CA PHE A 375 -15.54 -4.90 23.74
C PHE A 375 -17.03 -4.61 23.60
N ALA A 376 -17.58 -3.84 24.52
CA ALA A 376 -19.01 -3.52 24.60
C ALA A 376 -19.57 -2.98 23.27
N ALA A 377 -18.85 -2.07 22.61
CA ALA A 377 -19.27 -1.51 21.32
C ALA A 377 -19.35 -2.59 20.23
N SER A 378 -18.35 -3.48 20.16
CA SER A 378 -18.30 -4.58 19.20
C SER A 378 -19.42 -5.59 19.45
N ARG A 379 -19.64 -5.97 20.72
CA ARG A 379 -20.71 -6.89 21.12
C ARG A 379 -22.09 -6.34 20.76
N ALA A 380 -22.35 -5.06 21.09
CA ALA A 380 -23.61 -4.41 20.78
C ALA A 380 -23.88 -4.39 19.26
N TYR A 381 -22.85 -4.10 18.47
CA TYR A 381 -22.98 -4.07 17.04
C TYR A 381 -23.24 -5.47 16.44
N ILE A 382 -22.46 -6.48 16.84
CA ILE A 382 -22.64 -7.86 16.36
C ILE A 382 -24.07 -8.36 16.70
N GLN A 383 -24.58 -8.07 17.88
CA GLN A 383 -25.93 -8.43 18.28
C GLN A 383 -27.00 -7.74 17.41
N SER A 384 -26.81 -6.45 17.08
CA SER A 384 -27.75 -5.71 16.22
C SER A 384 -27.77 -6.23 14.78
N SER A 385 -26.67 -6.84 14.32
CA SER A 385 -26.52 -7.39 12.96
C SER A 385 -27.01 -8.83 12.80
N GLN A 386 -27.64 -9.44 13.81
CA GLN A 386 -28.07 -10.84 13.85
C GLN A 386 -26.94 -11.87 13.67
N ASN A 387 -25.69 -11.45 13.83
CA ASN A 387 -24.53 -12.34 13.81
C ASN A 387 -24.23 -12.88 15.21
N LEU A 388 -23.63 -14.05 15.28
CA LEU A 388 -23.19 -14.62 16.55
C LEU A 388 -21.74 -14.20 16.83
N ILE A 389 -21.48 -13.61 17.99
CA ILE A 389 -20.12 -13.24 18.42
C ILE A 389 -19.15 -14.42 18.44
N SER A 390 -19.66 -15.65 18.66
CA SER A 390 -18.87 -16.88 18.64
C SER A 390 -18.37 -17.26 17.23
N GLU A 391 -18.95 -16.70 16.18
CA GLU A 391 -18.57 -16.93 14.78
C GLU A 391 -17.63 -15.84 14.25
N GLU A 392 -17.48 -14.73 15.00
CA GLU A 392 -16.58 -13.67 14.63
C GLU A 392 -15.12 -14.11 14.79
N LYS A 393 -14.33 -13.86 13.76
CA LYS A 393 -12.91 -14.22 13.70
C LYS A 393 -12.10 -13.03 13.24
N MET A 394 -11.00 -12.80 13.93
CA MET A 394 -10.13 -11.65 13.70
C MET A 394 -8.83 -12.07 13.00
N ALA A 395 -8.59 -11.55 11.80
CA ALA A 395 -7.26 -11.44 11.23
C ALA A 395 -6.65 -10.08 11.63
N VAL A 396 -5.33 -9.99 11.66
CA VAL A 396 -4.63 -8.76 12.05
C VAL A 396 -3.70 -8.33 10.92
N ILE A 397 -3.85 -7.09 10.47
CA ILE A 397 -2.94 -6.47 9.50
C ILE A 397 -1.85 -5.75 10.30
N ILE A 398 -0.59 -6.07 10.02
CA ILE A 398 0.57 -5.34 10.48
C ILE A 398 1.09 -4.57 9.28
N GLN A 399 0.96 -3.25 9.29
CA GLN A 399 1.26 -2.37 8.15
C GLN A 399 2.26 -1.30 8.56
N GLU A 400 3.24 -0.99 7.71
CA GLU A 400 4.14 0.12 7.95
C GLU A 400 3.37 1.45 7.94
N VAL A 401 3.63 2.29 8.94
CA VAL A 401 3.01 3.62 9.02
C VAL A 401 3.65 4.54 7.99
N CYS A 402 2.79 5.21 7.20
CA CYS A 402 3.24 6.24 6.28
C CYS A 402 3.59 7.50 7.04
N GLY A 403 4.73 8.10 6.74
CA GLY A 403 5.15 9.33 7.41
C GLY A 403 6.64 9.60 7.31
N THR A 404 7.04 10.67 7.95
CA THR A 404 8.44 11.03 8.17
C THR A 404 8.63 11.43 9.63
N GLU A 405 9.83 11.23 10.14
CA GLU A 405 10.21 11.65 11.47
C GLU A 405 10.46 13.16 11.51
N GLN A 406 9.85 13.83 12.48
CA GLN A 406 10.08 15.24 12.78
C GLN A 406 9.98 15.46 14.30
N ASP A 407 11.07 15.88 14.92
CA ASP A 407 11.15 16.19 16.37
C ASP A 407 10.68 15.04 17.29
N GLY A 408 11.02 13.78 16.94
CA GLY A 408 10.63 12.60 17.70
C GLY A 408 9.17 12.17 17.51
N LEU A 409 8.50 12.77 16.55
CA LEU A 409 7.14 12.42 16.11
C LEU A 409 7.17 11.86 14.69
N TYR A 410 6.22 10.97 14.36
CA TYR A 410 6.11 10.35 13.05
C TYR A 410 4.71 10.53 12.48
N PHE A 411 4.61 11.14 11.31
CA PHE A 411 3.34 11.39 10.63
C PHE A 411 3.54 11.71 9.15
N PRO A 412 2.54 11.43 8.28
CA PRO A 412 2.56 11.81 6.86
C PRO A 412 2.33 13.31 6.66
N THR A 413 2.65 13.83 5.48
CA THR A 413 2.30 15.21 5.10
C THR A 413 0.81 15.45 5.19
N CYS A 414 0.02 14.50 4.68
CA CYS A 414 -1.43 14.50 4.84
C CYS A 414 -1.99 13.08 4.71
N SER A 415 -3.21 12.92 5.22
CA SER A 415 -4.02 11.71 5.07
C SER A 415 -5.44 12.09 4.73
N GLY A 416 -6.19 11.18 4.12
CA GLY A 416 -7.57 11.47 3.76
C GLY A 416 -8.40 10.24 3.51
N VAL A 417 -9.70 10.51 3.39
CA VAL A 417 -10.73 9.56 2.96
C VAL A 417 -11.44 10.15 1.76
N ALA A 418 -11.49 9.40 0.67
CA ALA A 418 -12.14 9.82 -0.56
C ALA A 418 -13.25 8.81 -0.93
N ARG A 419 -14.37 9.31 -1.44
CA ARG A 419 -15.52 8.53 -1.88
C ARG A 419 -15.82 8.80 -3.34
N SER A 420 -16.14 7.78 -4.11
CA SER A 420 -16.52 7.92 -5.51
C SER A 420 -17.93 8.47 -5.71
N ILE A 421 -18.72 8.56 -4.65
CA ILE A 421 -20.03 9.20 -4.64
C ILE A 421 -20.06 10.31 -3.60
N ASN A 422 -20.56 11.48 -4.01
CA ASN A 422 -20.75 12.64 -3.13
C ASN A 422 -22.25 12.76 -2.82
N TYR A 423 -22.62 12.41 -1.58
CA TYR A 423 -24.01 12.48 -1.13
C TYR A 423 -24.48 13.92 -0.86
N TYR A 424 -23.56 14.87 -0.71
CA TYR A 424 -23.84 16.28 -0.40
C TYR A 424 -23.08 17.20 -1.35
N PRO A 425 -23.46 17.24 -2.63
CA PRO A 425 -22.81 18.12 -3.61
C PRO A 425 -23.04 19.61 -3.27
N ILE A 426 -22.02 20.43 -3.44
CA ILE A 426 -22.05 21.86 -3.15
C ILE A 426 -21.84 22.65 -4.45
N GLY A 427 -22.74 23.58 -4.74
CA GLY A 427 -22.64 24.46 -5.93
C GLY A 427 -22.76 23.67 -7.23
N ASP A 428 -21.69 23.63 -8.04
CA ASP A 428 -21.65 22.94 -9.34
C ASP A 428 -21.27 21.45 -9.24
N GLU A 429 -21.01 20.95 -8.04
CA GLU A 429 -20.66 19.55 -7.83
C GLU A 429 -21.84 18.61 -8.17
N ARG A 430 -21.51 17.40 -8.60
CA ARG A 430 -22.47 16.32 -8.85
C ARG A 430 -22.14 15.11 -7.97
N PRO A 431 -23.10 14.22 -7.69
CA PRO A 431 -22.83 13.00 -6.93
C PRO A 431 -21.67 12.16 -7.47
N GLU A 432 -21.56 12.04 -8.79
CA GLU A 432 -20.52 11.25 -9.47
C GLU A 432 -19.13 11.90 -9.48
N ASP A 433 -19.00 13.18 -9.13
CA ASP A 433 -17.70 13.86 -9.04
C ASP A 433 -16.85 13.40 -7.85
N GLY A 434 -17.46 12.66 -6.92
CA GLY A 434 -16.82 12.20 -5.70
C GLY A 434 -16.53 13.33 -4.69
N VAL A 435 -16.05 12.93 -3.53
CA VAL A 435 -15.68 13.84 -2.43
C VAL A 435 -14.46 13.32 -1.68
N CYS A 436 -13.63 14.22 -1.19
CA CYS A 436 -12.47 13.90 -0.37
C CYS A 436 -12.44 14.76 0.88
N ASN A 437 -12.21 14.13 2.03
CA ASN A 437 -11.85 14.78 3.29
C ASN A 437 -10.38 14.56 3.56
N ILE A 438 -9.63 15.63 3.82
CA ILE A 438 -8.17 15.59 3.98
C ILE A 438 -7.77 16.33 5.26
N ALA A 439 -6.72 15.79 5.92
CA ALA A 439 -6.11 16.38 7.10
C ALA A 439 -4.58 16.28 7.04
N MET A 440 -3.88 17.22 7.64
CA MET A 440 -2.45 17.10 7.95
C MET A 440 -2.25 16.06 9.04
N GLY A 441 -1.23 15.20 8.92
CA GLY A 441 -0.91 14.18 9.91
C GLY A 441 -1.65 12.86 9.70
N LEU A 442 -1.79 12.07 10.76
CA LEU A 442 -2.36 10.73 10.73
C LEU A 442 -3.87 10.74 10.44
N GLY A 443 -4.30 9.80 9.59
CA GLY A 443 -5.66 9.71 9.07
C GLY A 443 -6.76 9.40 10.10
N LYS A 444 -6.40 9.03 11.33
CA LYS A 444 -7.36 8.79 12.40
C LYS A 444 -8.25 10.03 12.65
N LEU A 445 -7.69 11.24 12.51
CA LEU A 445 -8.48 12.47 12.63
C LEU A 445 -9.65 12.53 11.62
N VAL A 446 -9.40 12.06 10.39
CA VAL A 446 -10.42 12.02 9.32
C VAL A 446 -11.48 10.96 9.62
N VAL A 447 -11.03 9.77 10.05
CA VAL A 447 -11.91 8.63 10.35
C VAL A 447 -12.81 8.91 11.56
N ASP A 448 -12.27 9.56 12.60
CA ASP A 448 -13.00 9.91 13.82
C ASP A 448 -13.92 11.14 13.64
N GLY A 449 -14.03 11.70 12.42
CA GLY A 449 -14.90 12.85 12.13
C GLY A 449 -14.40 14.19 12.70
N GLY A 450 -13.09 14.33 12.92
CA GLY A 450 -12.47 15.60 13.34
C GLY A 450 -12.54 16.67 12.25
N ARG A 451 -12.07 17.89 12.57
CA ARG A 451 -12.04 18.98 11.58
C ARG A 451 -11.07 18.67 10.44
N THR A 452 -11.62 18.48 9.26
CA THR A 452 -10.90 18.18 8.02
C THR A 452 -11.27 19.16 6.94
N LEU A 453 -10.45 19.25 5.89
CA LEU A 453 -10.82 20.04 4.73
C LEU A 453 -11.54 19.14 3.72
N ARG A 454 -12.72 19.56 3.27
CA ARG A 454 -13.51 18.88 2.25
C ARG A 454 -13.31 19.52 0.88
N PHE A 455 -13.06 18.69 -0.14
CA PHE A 455 -13.04 19.13 -1.54
C PHE A 455 -13.58 18.06 -2.48
N SER A 456 -14.05 18.48 -3.67
CA SER A 456 -14.34 17.56 -4.77
C SER A 456 -13.10 17.37 -5.65
N PRO A 457 -12.70 16.14 -6.00
CA PRO A 457 -11.58 15.89 -6.93
C PRO A 457 -11.78 16.57 -8.30
N ARG A 458 -13.03 16.79 -8.71
CA ARG A 458 -13.37 17.50 -9.96
C ARG A 458 -13.14 18.99 -9.87
N TYR A 459 -13.34 19.58 -8.68
CA TYR A 459 -13.25 21.01 -8.44
C TYR A 459 -12.33 21.34 -7.26
N PRO A 460 -11.04 20.93 -7.28
CA PRO A 460 -10.17 21.01 -6.11
C PRO A 460 -9.92 22.44 -5.62
N GLN A 461 -10.08 23.43 -6.49
CA GLN A 461 -9.88 24.85 -6.14
C GLN A 461 -11.12 25.49 -5.47
N LYS A 462 -12.30 24.84 -5.57
CA LYS A 462 -13.55 25.35 -4.99
C LYS A 462 -13.79 24.74 -3.61
N VAL A 463 -13.05 25.23 -2.63
CA VAL A 463 -13.16 24.75 -1.24
C VAL A 463 -13.94 25.77 -0.41
N LEU A 464 -15.12 25.38 0.10
CA LEU A 464 -15.98 26.28 0.87
C LEU A 464 -15.30 26.82 2.12
N GLN A 465 -14.61 25.96 2.88
CA GLN A 465 -13.95 26.29 4.14
C GLN A 465 -12.82 27.32 3.98
N THR A 466 -12.27 27.50 2.78
CA THR A 466 -11.21 28.49 2.50
C THR A 466 -11.67 29.59 1.56
N SER A 467 -12.99 29.73 1.32
CA SER A 467 -13.55 30.72 0.41
C SER A 467 -13.45 32.16 0.95
N THR A 468 -13.44 32.33 2.28
CA THR A 468 -13.14 33.59 2.94
C THR A 468 -12.13 33.41 4.08
N PRO A 469 -11.38 34.47 4.47
CA PRO A 469 -10.47 34.37 5.60
C PRO A 469 -11.13 33.97 6.92
N GLU A 470 -12.35 34.43 7.18
CA GLU A 470 -13.10 34.11 8.40
C GLU A 470 -13.45 32.62 8.47
N LEU A 471 -13.93 32.07 7.35
CA LEU A 471 -14.22 30.62 7.25
C LEU A 471 -12.95 29.80 7.42
N ALA A 472 -11.85 30.23 6.78
CA ALA A 472 -10.59 29.51 6.89
C ALA A 472 -10.04 29.50 8.33
N LEU A 473 -10.17 30.60 9.06
CA LEU A 473 -9.76 30.65 10.47
C LEU A 473 -10.65 29.84 11.42
N ARG A 474 -11.93 29.69 11.07
CA ARG A 474 -12.93 29.00 11.89
C ARG A 474 -13.02 27.51 11.60
N ASP A 475 -13.07 27.13 10.31
CA ASP A 475 -13.54 25.81 9.87
C ASP A 475 -12.41 24.90 9.35
N THR A 476 -11.16 25.36 9.29
CA THR A 476 -10.04 24.52 8.93
C THR A 476 -9.50 23.74 10.13
N GLN A 477 -8.71 22.73 9.84
CA GLN A 477 -8.08 21.87 10.84
C GLN A 477 -7.26 22.69 11.85
N ASN A 478 -7.43 22.40 13.14
CA ASN A 478 -6.75 23.11 14.24
C ASN A 478 -5.88 22.20 15.11
N GLU A 479 -5.93 20.88 14.92
CA GLU A 479 -5.09 19.90 15.61
C GLU A 479 -4.55 18.88 14.60
N VAL A 480 -3.36 18.34 14.89
CA VAL A 480 -2.70 17.30 14.07
C VAL A 480 -2.40 16.10 14.94
N LEU A 481 -2.72 14.90 14.45
CA LEU A 481 -2.35 13.65 15.11
C LEU A 481 -1.01 13.15 14.59
N ALA A 482 -0.10 12.80 15.50
CA ALA A 482 1.21 12.25 15.21
C ALA A 482 1.52 11.08 16.17
N LEU A 483 2.30 10.11 15.72
CA LEU A 483 2.77 9.02 16.55
C LEU A 483 4.07 9.43 17.28
N SER A 484 4.11 9.25 18.60
CA SER A 484 5.35 9.38 19.35
C SER A 484 6.31 8.23 19.02
N LEU A 485 7.57 8.57 18.78
CA LEU A 485 8.63 7.57 18.56
C LEU A 485 9.28 7.07 19.88
N ARG A 486 8.74 7.46 21.03
CA ARG A 486 9.22 7.03 22.34
C ARG A 486 8.54 5.73 22.78
N PRO A 487 9.26 4.60 22.83
CA PRO A 487 8.67 3.30 23.14
C PRO A 487 8.04 3.21 24.54
N GLU A 488 8.56 3.99 25.49
CA GLU A 488 8.07 4.06 26.87
C GLU A 488 6.69 4.71 27.00
N GLU A 489 6.27 5.47 26.01
CA GLU A 489 4.95 6.12 25.99
C GLU A 489 3.87 5.16 25.49
N PHE A 490 4.23 4.05 24.81
CA PHE A 490 3.25 3.08 24.31
C PHE A 490 2.50 2.39 25.45
N ARG A 491 1.19 2.47 25.40
CA ARG A 491 0.26 1.84 26.35
C ARG A 491 -0.82 1.07 25.60
N THR A 492 -1.24 -0.04 26.20
CA THR A 492 -2.46 -0.74 25.80
C THR A 492 -3.65 -0.07 26.48
N SER A 493 -4.65 0.30 25.72
CA SER A 493 -5.87 0.98 26.21
C SER A 493 -7.05 0.56 25.33
N ILE A 494 -8.27 0.70 25.85
CA ILE A 494 -9.49 0.60 25.07
C ILE A 494 -9.52 1.72 24.02
N ASP A 495 -9.11 2.92 24.42
CA ASP A 495 -8.87 4.03 23.50
C ASP A 495 -7.55 3.82 22.76
N ASP A 496 -7.63 3.42 21.49
CA ASP A 496 -6.49 3.18 20.62
C ASP A 496 -5.77 4.48 20.15
N ALA A 497 -6.38 5.65 20.40
CA ALA A 497 -5.75 6.97 20.16
C ALA A 497 -4.81 7.39 21.28
N VAL A 498 -4.76 6.70 22.43
CA VAL A 498 -3.94 7.05 23.59
C VAL A 498 -2.44 7.17 23.27
N ASN A 499 -1.97 6.48 22.24
CA ASN A 499 -0.58 6.48 21.78
C ASN A 499 -0.30 7.58 20.73
N LEU A 500 -1.27 8.41 20.40
CA LEU A 500 -1.14 9.49 19.43
C LEU A 500 -1.07 10.84 20.14
N HIS A 501 -0.10 11.65 19.77
CA HIS A 501 0.01 13.02 20.24
C HIS A 501 -0.89 13.95 19.43
N ARG A 502 -1.64 14.81 20.13
CA ARG A 502 -2.40 15.89 19.52
C ARG A 502 -1.56 17.16 19.57
N LEU A 503 -1.22 17.68 18.42
CA LEU A 503 -0.42 18.89 18.25
C LEU A 503 -1.34 20.04 17.82
N ASP A 504 -1.22 21.19 18.45
CA ASP A 504 -1.92 22.40 17.99
C ASP A 504 -1.18 23.08 16.84
N ILE A 505 -1.84 24.08 16.22
CA ILE A 505 -1.29 24.83 15.09
C ILE A 505 0.05 25.53 15.42
N ALA A 506 0.25 25.97 16.67
CA ALA A 506 1.49 26.64 17.05
C ALA A 506 2.66 25.66 17.10
N GLN A 507 2.42 24.44 17.56
CA GLN A 507 3.43 23.37 17.62
C GLN A 507 3.85 22.90 16.22
N ILE A 508 2.90 22.81 15.27
CA ILE A 508 3.21 22.37 13.90
C ILE A 508 3.85 23.43 13.03
N ALA A 509 3.79 24.70 13.41
CA ALA A 509 4.28 25.83 12.60
C ALA A 509 5.77 25.73 12.21
N GLY A 510 6.58 25.07 13.03
CA GLY A 510 8.02 24.82 12.79
C GLY A 510 8.32 23.52 12.05
N LEU A 511 7.35 22.61 11.88
CA LEU A 511 7.55 21.32 11.27
C LEU A 511 7.67 21.41 9.74
N ARG A 512 8.53 20.57 9.15
CA ARG A 512 8.80 20.59 7.70
C ARG A 512 7.55 20.33 6.85
N ASN A 513 6.66 19.49 7.30
CA ASN A 513 5.41 19.15 6.59
C ASN A 513 4.46 20.34 6.48
N ALA A 514 4.51 21.31 7.42
CA ALA A 514 3.65 22.50 7.39
C ALA A 514 3.81 23.35 6.12
N ARG A 515 5.01 23.38 5.52
CA ARG A 515 5.29 24.13 4.29
C ARG A 515 4.46 23.70 3.08
N PHE A 516 4.00 22.45 3.05
CA PHE A 516 3.23 21.90 1.93
C PHE A 516 1.73 22.17 2.04
N VAL A 517 1.21 22.33 3.27
CA VAL A 517 -0.23 22.35 3.52
C VAL A 517 -0.74 23.62 4.20
N CYS A 518 0.15 24.45 4.79
CA CYS A 518 -0.24 25.65 5.50
C CYS A 518 -0.14 26.88 4.62
N SER A 519 -1.11 27.79 4.83
CA SER A 519 -1.05 29.21 4.50
C SER A 519 -0.80 30.04 5.77
N VAL A 520 -0.62 31.33 5.63
CA VAL A 520 -0.37 32.28 6.73
C VAL A 520 -1.46 33.34 6.78
N TRP A 521 -2.06 33.52 7.94
CA TRP A 521 -2.93 34.65 8.21
C TRP A 521 -2.11 35.89 8.50
N ASP A 522 -2.20 36.85 7.60
CA ASP A 522 -1.64 38.22 7.73
C ASP A 522 -2.72 39.10 8.37
N ARG A 523 -2.53 39.39 9.66
CA ARG A 523 -3.49 40.16 10.44
C ARG A 523 -3.54 41.65 10.04
N GLU A 524 -2.43 42.19 9.54
CA GLU A 524 -2.32 43.62 9.18
C GLU A 524 -3.10 43.92 7.90
N ASN A 525 -3.08 42.97 6.96
CA ASN A 525 -3.75 43.10 5.66
C ASN A 525 -5.07 42.30 5.59
N GLU A 526 -5.51 41.66 6.66
CA GLU A 526 -6.72 40.84 6.76
C GLU A 526 -6.85 39.82 5.60
N ARG A 527 -5.73 39.18 5.23
CA ARG A 527 -5.69 38.23 4.13
C ARG A 527 -4.94 36.94 4.49
N ILE A 528 -5.25 35.88 3.75
CA ILE A 528 -4.48 34.64 3.79
C ILE A 528 -3.44 34.66 2.67
N SER A 529 -2.16 34.52 3.03
CA SER A 529 -1.06 34.32 2.12
C SER A 529 -0.72 32.85 1.98
N ASP A 530 -0.63 32.37 0.74
CA ASP A 530 -0.30 30.96 0.48
C ASP A 530 1.23 30.70 0.51
N SER A 531 2.05 31.72 0.78
CA SER A 531 3.48 31.57 1.03
C SER A 531 3.73 30.98 2.42
N PRO A 532 4.30 29.79 2.54
CA PRO A 532 4.58 29.17 3.84
C PRO A 532 5.69 29.89 4.61
N PHE A 533 6.43 30.80 3.97
CA PHE A 533 7.56 31.54 4.55
C PHE A 533 7.14 32.87 5.16
N ASP A 534 5.93 33.33 4.92
CA ASP A 534 5.44 34.61 5.47
C ASP A 534 5.30 34.48 7.01
N ARG A 535 5.42 35.64 7.67
CA ARG A 535 5.22 35.74 9.12
C ARG A 535 3.74 35.87 9.45
N GLY A 536 3.27 35.16 10.46
CA GLY A 536 1.90 35.21 10.92
C GLY A 536 1.39 33.86 11.45
N ARG A 537 0.11 33.79 11.78
CA ARG A 537 -0.54 32.57 12.27
C ARG A 537 -0.71 31.60 11.11
N LYS A 538 -0.25 30.36 11.29
CA LYS A 538 -0.47 29.29 10.30
C LYS A 538 -1.93 28.85 10.27
N VAL A 539 -2.42 28.51 9.08
CA VAL A 539 -3.76 28.00 8.81
C VAL A 539 -3.62 26.84 7.83
N ILE A 540 -4.19 25.71 8.12
CA ILE A 540 -4.09 24.50 7.26
C ILE A 540 -5.14 24.63 6.15
N THR A 541 -4.72 25.07 4.98
CA THR A 541 -5.62 25.35 3.83
C THR A 541 -5.49 24.36 2.70
N PHE A 542 -4.37 23.65 2.63
CA PHE A 542 -3.98 22.81 1.48
C PHE A 542 -3.93 23.56 0.13
N ASN A 543 -3.91 24.89 0.13
CA ASN A 543 -3.92 25.69 -1.11
C ASN A 543 -2.75 25.37 -2.03
N ASN A 544 -1.55 25.09 -1.47
CA ASN A 544 -0.39 24.70 -2.27
C ASN A 544 -0.67 23.45 -3.12
N ILE A 545 -1.38 22.49 -2.57
CA ILE A 545 -1.76 21.24 -3.24
C ILE A 545 -2.97 21.46 -4.14
N LEU A 546 -4.08 21.99 -3.60
CA LEU A 546 -5.37 22.01 -4.29
C LEU A 546 -5.50 23.16 -5.31
N LYS A 547 -4.89 24.32 -5.03
CA LYS A 547 -4.98 25.50 -5.88
C LYS A 547 -3.82 25.60 -6.86
N TYR A 548 -2.59 25.31 -6.40
CA TYR A 548 -1.38 25.44 -7.20
C TYR A 548 -0.83 24.11 -7.74
N ASN A 549 -1.48 22.99 -7.41
CA ASN A 549 -1.15 21.66 -7.91
C ASN A 549 0.34 21.26 -7.71
N THR A 550 0.92 21.64 -6.57
CA THR A 550 2.31 21.26 -6.23
C THR A 550 2.48 19.75 -6.03
N PHE A 551 1.39 19.08 -5.79
CA PHE A 551 1.24 17.63 -5.78
C PHE A 551 -0.11 17.30 -6.47
N PRO A 552 -0.18 16.38 -7.45
CA PRO A 552 -1.38 16.13 -8.26
C PRO A 552 -2.42 15.29 -7.51
N LEU A 553 -2.76 15.69 -6.27
CA LEU A 553 -3.62 14.92 -5.37
C LEU A 553 -5.00 14.67 -5.93
N ALA A 554 -5.63 15.70 -6.47
CA ALA A 554 -7.00 15.61 -7.00
C ALA A 554 -7.09 14.66 -8.20
N ASP A 555 -6.11 14.72 -9.10
CA ASP A 555 -6.04 13.84 -10.28
C ASP A 555 -5.84 12.37 -9.87
N ILE A 556 -4.93 12.12 -8.91
CA ILE A 556 -4.66 10.77 -8.40
C ILE A 556 -5.91 10.20 -7.73
N ILE A 557 -6.57 10.97 -6.87
CA ILE A 557 -7.78 10.53 -6.17
C ILE A 557 -8.89 10.25 -7.19
N GLY A 558 -9.14 11.15 -8.15
CA GLY A 558 -10.13 10.97 -9.19
C GLY A 558 -9.90 9.68 -10.00
N ASP A 559 -8.65 9.43 -10.39
CA ASP A 559 -8.27 8.21 -11.13
C ASP A 559 -8.49 6.95 -10.28
N ILE A 560 -8.06 6.95 -9.00
CA ILE A 560 -8.19 5.79 -8.10
C ILE A 560 -9.66 5.49 -7.78
N LEU A 561 -10.48 6.50 -7.54
CA LEU A 561 -11.90 6.34 -7.27
C LEU A 561 -12.63 5.75 -8.48
N ARG A 562 -12.35 6.29 -9.68
CA ARG A 562 -12.91 5.78 -10.94
C ARG A 562 -12.50 4.33 -11.17
N LEU A 563 -11.19 4.03 -11.08
CA LEU A 563 -10.67 2.68 -11.28
C LEU A 563 -11.22 1.69 -10.24
N GLY A 564 -11.24 2.09 -8.97
CA GLY A 564 -11.78 1.26 -7.88
C GLY A 564 -13.25 0.94 -8.11
N ALA A 565 -14.05 1.94 -8.51
CA ALA A 565 -15.47 1.75 -8.81
C ALA A 565 -15.70 0.85 -10.05
N GLU A 566 -14.90 1.02 -11.11
CA GLU A 566 -14.95 0.17 -12.31
C GLU A 566 -14.60 -1.30 -11.99
N GLU A 567 -13.51 -1.55 -11.28
CA GLU A 567 -13.04 -2.90 -10.94
C GLU A 567 -13.94 -3.59 -9.90
N MET A 568 -14.47 -2.85 -8.90
CA MET A 568 -15.41 -3.38 -7.91
C MET A 568 -16.87 -3.41 -8.37
N ARG A 569 -17.18 -2.70 -9.45
CA ARG A 569 -18.54 -2.53 -10.01
C ARG A 569 -19.55 -1.93 -9.03
N CYS A 570 -19.08 -1.09 -8.13
CA CYS A 570 -19.88 -0.35 -7.15
C CYS A 570 -19.12 0.89 -6.72
N PRO A 571 -19.80 1.90 -6.13
CA PRO A 571 -19.11 3.02 -5.51
C PRO A 571 -18.10 2.55 -4.45
N VAL A 572 -17.00 3.28 -4.30
CA VAL A 572 -15.92 2.91 -3.39
C VAL A 572 -15.53 4.06 -2.48
N GLU A 573 -15.04 3.70 -1.29
CA GLU A 573 -14.34 4.57 -0.38
C GLU A 573 -12.87 4.13 -0.28
N VAL A 574 -11.97 5.11 -0.28
CA VAL A 574 -10.52 4.88 -0.26
C VAL A 574 -9.89 5.71 0.86
N GLU A 575 -9.08 5.05 1.70
CA GLU A 575 -8.20 5.72 2.67
C GLU A 575 -6.80 5.83 2.08
N PHE A 576 -6.15 6.98 2.30
CA PHE A 576 -4.81 7.24 1.78
C PHE A 576 -3.96 8.09 2.72
N ALA A 577 -2.62 8.05 2.50
CA ALA A 577 -1.67 8.96 3.12
C ALA A 577 -0.58 9.37 2.11
N VAL A 578 -0.08 10.60 2.25
CA VAL A 578 0.88 11.19 1.31
C VAL A 578 2.13 11.65 2.05
N ASN A 579 3.30 11.25 1.55
CA ASN A 579 4.60 11.75 1.98
C ASN A 579 5.20 12.65 0.88
N MET A 580 5.23 13.95 1.14
CA MET A 580 5.86 14.94 0.26
C MET A 580 7.25 15.35 0.76
N ASP A 581 7.51 15.22 2.06
CA ASP A 581 8.81 15.52 2.68
C ASP A 581 9.77 14.34 2.48
N VAL A 582 10.40 14.29 1.32
CA VAL A 582 11.35 13.26 0.90
C VAL A 582 12.72 13.88 0.65
N ALA A 583 13.78 13.07 0.66
CA ALA A 583 15.12 13.57 0.36
C ALA A 583 15.24 14.02 -1.11
N PRO A 584 16.14 14.98 -1.42
CA PRO A 584 16.38 15.41 -2.79
C PRO A 584 16.73 14.22 -3.70
N GLY A 585 15.97 14.07 -4.79
CA GLY A 585 16.11 12.96 -5.75
C GLY A 585 15.29 11.72 -5.42
N GLU A 586 14.57 11.68 -4.29
CA GLU A 586 13.61 10.63 -3.98
C GLU A 586 12.20 11.00 -4.48
N GLN A 587 11.42 9.97 -4.79
CA GLN A 587 10.04 10.15 -5.24
C GLN A 587 9.12 10.46 -4.05
N GLN A 588 8.20 11.38 -4.22
CA GLN A 588 7.07 11.55 -3.32
C GLN A 588 6.18 10.32 -3.37
N ILE A 589 5.47 10.01 -2.28
CA ILE A 589 4.74 8.75 -2.17
C ILE A 589 3.27 9.02 -1.86
N PHE A 590 2.39 8.46 -2.69
CA PHE A 590 0.97 8.33 -2.40
C PHE A 590 0.69 6.90 -1.97
N ASN A 591 0.29 6.71 -0.71
CA ASN A 591 0.02 5.41 -0.12
C ASN A 591 -1.49 5.15 -0.06
N LEU A 592 -1.93 4.04 -0.66
CA LEU A 592 -3.28 3.51 -0.50
C LEU A 592 -3.33 2.65 0.77
N LEU A 593 -4.18 3.01 1.73
CA LEU A 593 -4.27 2.35 3.04
C LEU A 593 -5.42 1.36 3.13
N GLN A 594 -6.54 1.66 2.46
CA GLN A 594 -7.73 0.81 2.44
C GLN A 594 -8.60 1.16 1.24
N ILE A 595 -9.30 0.18 0.69
CA ILE A 595 -10.44 0.38 -0.21
C ILE A 595 -11.60 -0.49 0.29
N ARG A 596 -12.79 0.06 0.25
CA ARG A 596 -14.01 -0.70 0.54
C ARG A 596 -15.13 -0.30 -0.41
N PRO A 597 -16.04 -1.23 -0.73
CA PRO A 597 -17.26 -0.89 -1.47
C PRO A 597 -18.15 0.00 -0.59
N ILE A 598 -18.74 1.01 -1.20
CA ILE A 598 -19.89 1.71 -0.63
C ILE A 598 -21.11 0.94 -1.10
N ILE A 599 -21.82 0.31 -0.17
CA ILE A 599 -22.96 -0.50 -0.50
C ILE A 599 -24.14 0.45 -0.65
N ASP A 600 -24.57 0.59 -1.87
CA ASP A 600 -25.87 1.05 -2.20
C ASP A 600 -26.75 -0.22 -2.30
N ASN A 601 -27.59 -0.48 -1.31
CA ASN A 601 -28.51 -1.59 -1.36
C ASN A 601 -29.61 -1.29 -2.39
N HIS A 602 -29.18 -1.14 -3.62
CA HIS A 602 -30.09 -1.13 -4.76
C HIS A 602 -30.59 -2.57 -4.98
N ASP A 603 -31.55 -2.97 -4.19
CA ASP A 603 -32.52 -3.92 -4.68
C ASP A 603 -33.27 -3.16 -5.79
N ASN A 604 -32.87 -3.41 -7.02
CA ASN A 604 -33.24 -2.69 -8.23
C ASN A 604 -34.73 -2.91 -8.61
N ARG A 605 -35.64 -2.69 -7.70
CA ARG A 605 -36.99 -2.38 -8.08
C ARG A 605 -37.08 -0.86 -8.16
N PRO A 606 -37.19 -0.30 -9.37
CA PRO A 606 -37.42 1.14 -9.48
C PRO A 606 -38.73 1.43 -8.72
N ILE A 607 -38.58 2.21 -7.64
CA ILE A 607 -39.77 2.80 -7.00
C ILE A 607 -40.31 3.79 -8.02
N ASP A 608 -41.51 3.53 -8.52
CA ASP A 608 -42.21 4.53 -9.33
C ASP A 608 -42.64 5.67 -8.42
N TRP A 609 -41.84 6.70 -8.38
CA TRP A 609 -42.09 7.88 -7.55
C TRP A 609 -43.40 8.59 -7.91
N SER A 610 -43.96 8.34 -9.09
CA SER A 610 -45.28 8.86 -9.49
C SER A 610 -46.44 8.22 -8.75
N GLU A 611 -46.22 7.03 -8.16
CA GLU A 611 -47.20 6.31 -7.36
C GLU A 611 -47.05 6.59 -5.83
N VAL A 612 -45.98 7.29 -5.40
CA VAL A 612 -45.73 7.61 -4.00
C VAL A 612 -46.37 8.96 -3.67
N ASP A 613 -47.45 8.97 -2.86
CA ASP A 613 -48.00 10.19 -2.32
C ASP A 613 -47.10 10.75 -1.22
N THR A 614 -46.35 11.81 -1.51
CA THR A 614 -45.48 12.50 -0.55
C THR A 614 -46.21 13.54 0.30
N SER A 615 -47.49 13.78 0.06
CA SER A 615 -48.28 14.80 0.81
C SER A 615 -48.47 14.47 2.29
N ASP A 616 -48.51 13.17 2.62
CA ASP A 616 -48.61 12.66 4.01
C ASP A 616 -47.27 12.29 4.64
N ALA A 617 -46.15 12.53 3.93
CA ALA A 617 -44.83 12.17 4.43
C ALA A 617 -44.40 13.08 5.59
N LEU A 618 -44.05 12.49 6.75
CA LEU A 618 -43.44 13.21 7.87
C LEU A 618 -42.02 13.67 7.57
N VAL A 619 -41.29 12.86 6.83
CA VAL A 619 -39.94 13.14 6.38
C VAL A 619 -39.75 12.57 4.95
N TYR A 620 -39.27 13.38 4.06
CA TYR A 620 -38.91 13.01 2.70
C TYR A 620 -37.43 13.31 2.44
N GLY A 621 -36.71 12.38 1.83
CA GLY A 621 -35.31 12.56 1.44
C GLY A 621 -35.06 12.02 0.06
N GLU A 622 -34.32 12.78 -0.77
CA GLU A 622 -33.95 12.37 -2.14
C GLU A 622 -32.78 11.37 -2.15
N ASN A 623 -32.05 11.28 -1.05
CA ASN A 623 -30.89 10.39 -0.91
C ASN A 623 -31.04 9.51 0.34
N ALA A 624 -30.97 8.20 0.17
CA ALA A 624 -31.01 7.25 1.27
C ALA A 624 -29.90 6.20 1.14
N LEU A 625 -29.31 5.83 2.27
CA LEU A 625 -28.43 4.66 2.38
C LEU A 625 -29.29 3.48 2.84
N GLY A 626 -29.44 2.50 1.99
CA GLY A 626 -30.27 1.33 2.25
C GLY A 626 -31.67 1.43 1.62
N ILE A 627 -32.26 0.27 1.38
CA ILE A 627 -33.59 0.10 0.76
C ILE A 627 -34.37 -0.90 1.61
N GLY A 628 -35.63 -0.64 1.77
CA GLY A 628 -36.55 -1.55 2.42
C GLY A 628 -37.82 -0.85 2.88
N MET A 629 -38.83 -1.66 3.20
CA MET A 629 -40.03 -1.21 3.86
C MET A 629 -39.97 -1.67 5.33
N MET A 630 -40.08 -0.75 6.25
CA MET A 630 -40.18 -1.02 7.69
C MET A 630 -41.56 -0.54 8.17
N SER A 631 -42.42 -1.47 8.59
CA SER A 631 -43.81 -1.18 9.00
C SER A 631 -44.03 -1.28 10.50
N ASP A 632 -42.99 -1.62 11.26
CA ASP A 632 -43.05 -1.91 12.69
C ASP A 632 -42.45 -0.83 13.60
N ILE A 633 -42.14 0.36 13.03
CA ILE A 633 -41.57 1.49 13.78
C ILE A 633 -42.69 2.46 14.09
N SER A 634 -42.94 2.70 15.40
CA SER A 634 -43.97 3.63 15.87
C SER A 634 -43.40 4.86 16.61
N ASP A 635 -42.10 4.90 16.82
CA ASP A 635 -41.45 5.94 17.60
C ASP A 635 -40.52 6.80 16.73
N VAL A 636 -40.51 8.10 16.99
CA VAL A 636 -39.61 9.07 16.36
C VAL A 636 -38.93 9.85 17.48
N ILE A 637 -37.59 9.76 17.52
CA ILE A 637 -36.77 10.60 18.38
C ILE A 637 -36.15 11.69 17.51
N TYR A 638 -36.41 12.94 17.84
CA TYR A 638 -35.90 14.06 17.03
C TYR A 638 -35.35 15.19 17.90
N ILE A 639 -34.35 15.88 17.36
CA ILE A 639 -33.80 17.08 17.99
C ILE A 639 -34.66 18.28 17.59
N LYS A 640 -35.22 18.98 18.59
CA LYS A 640 -36.03 20.19 18.34
C LYS A 640 -35.18 21.31 17.77
N SER A 641 -35.54 21.79 16.59
CA SER A 641 -34.78 22.81 15.84
C SER A 641 -34.57 24.12 16.62
N GLY A 642 -35.59 24.54 17.38
CA GLY A 642 -35.53 25.78 18.16
C GLY A 642 -34.62 25.73 19.39
N THR A 643 -34.16 24.56 19.81
CA THR A 643 -33.30 24.35 20.99
C THR A 643 -31.91 23.83 20.65
N PHE A 644 -31.65 23.50 19.41
CA PHE A 644 -30.35 23.00 19.00
C PHE A 644 -29.28 24.08 19.08
N SER A 645 -28.18 23.76 19.75
CA SER A 645 -26.97 24.57 19.82
C SER A 645 -25.76 23.66 19.68
N SER A 646 -24.77 24.06 18.91
CA SER A 646 -23.48 23.35 18.80
C SER A 646 -22.78 23.19 20.16
N LEU A 647 -23.12 24.01 21.17
CA LEU A 647 -22.60 23.92 22.54
C LEU A 647 -23.26 22.82 23.36
N SER A 648 -24.39 22.26 22.90
CA SER A 648 -25.17 21.25 23.62
C SER A 648 -25.09 19.86 23.00
N THR A 649 -24.29 19.66 21.98
CA THR A 649 -24.22 18.38 21.24
C THR A 649 -23.78 17.19 22.11
N GLU A 650 -22.86 17.38 23.06
CA GLU A 650 -22.49 16.35 24.04
C GLU A 650 -23.66 15.97 24.95
N LYS A 651 -24.41 16.93 25.46
CA LYS A 651 -25.61 16.66 26.28
C LYS A 651 -26.68 15.92 25.50
N ILE A 652 -26.83 16.27 24.22
CA ILE A 652 -27.75 15.57 23.31
C ILE A 652 -27.34 14.10 23.15
N ALA A 653 -26.04 13.84 23.03
CA ALA A 653 -25.51 12.47 22.92
C ALA A 653 -25.81 11.67 24.23
N ASP A 654 -25.66 12.28 25.41
CA ASP A 654 -25.96 11.65 26.69
C ASP A 654 -27.47 11.39 26.85
N GLU A 655 -28.35 12.33 26.47
CA GLU A 655 -29.79 12.12 26.46
C GLU A 655 -30.21 11.00 25.51
N LEU A 656 -29.57 10.91 24.34
CA LEU A 656 -29.81 9.83 23.39
C LEU A 656 -29.39 8.47 23.94
N LEU A 657 -28.28 8.39 24.68
CA LEU A 657 -27.87 7.15 25.34
C LEU A 657 -28.95 6.63 26.29
N GLU A 658 -29.54 7.52 27.11
CA GLU A 658 -30.61 7.19 28.04
C GLU A 658 -31.90 6.73 27.32
N LEU A 659 -32.31 7.48 26.27
CA LEU A 659 -33.47 7.13 25.44
C LEU A 659 -33.26 5.79 24.71
N ASN A 660 -32.07 5.59 24.12
CA ASN A 660 -31.73 4.34 23.42
C ASN A 660 -31.77 3.14 24.37
N ARG A 661 -31.27 3.30 25.61
CA ARG A 661 -31.37 2.27 26.67
C ARG A 661 -32.81 1.92 26.98
N ARG A 662 -33.66 2.92 27.15
CA ARG A 662 -35.09 2.71 27.40
C ARG A 662 -35.77 1.99 26.24
N MET A 663 -35.49 2.38 24.99
CA MET A 663 -36.05 1.73 23.81
C MET A 663 -35.62 0.27 23.71
N ARG A 664 -34.37 -0.03 24.08
CA ARG A 664 -33.84 -1.40 24.17
C ARG A 664 -34.57 -2.24 25.22
N ASP A 665 -34.74 -1.70 26.41
CA ASP A 665 -35.44 -2.41 27.52
C ASP A 665 -36.90 -2.69 27.16
N GLU A 666 -37.55 -1.78 26.44
CA GLU A 666 -38.91 -1.92 25.92
C GLU A 666 -39.00 -2.75 24.64
N LYS A 667 -37.85 -3.18 24.04
CA LYS A 667 -37.73 -3.89 22.75
C LYS A 667 -38.45 -3.13 21.62
N ARG A 668 -38.28 -1.82 21.58
CA ARG A 668 -38.86 -0.91 20.58
C ARG A 668 -37.76 -0.30 19.73
N SER A 669 -38.04 -0.12 18.44
CA SER A 669 -37.18 0.59 17.52
C SER A 669 -37.74 1.97 17.20
N TYR A 670 -36.88 2.88 16.73
CA TYR A 670 -37.28 4.25 16.44
C TYR A 670 -36.61 4.82 15.18
N ILE A 671 -37.19 5.91 14.69
CA ILE A 671 -36.57 6.77 13.66
C ILE A 671 -35.86 7.90 14.41
N LEU A 672 -34.55 8.07 14.11
CA LEU A 672 -33.74 9.15 14.67
C LEU A 672 -33.64 10.29 13.66
N VAL A 673 -34.03 11.51 14.06
CA VAL A 673 -33.94 12.69 13.16
C VAL A 673 -33.15 13.81 13.85
N GLY A 674 -32.15 14.37 13.17
CA GLY A 674 -31.38 15.47 13.74
C GLY A 674 -30.50 16.23 12.74
N PRO A 675 -29.91 17.35 13.18
CA PRO A 675 -29.11 18.20 12.34
C PRO A 675 -27.70 17.65 12.16
N GLY A 676 -27.16 17.77 10.97
CA GLY A 676 -25.81 17.38 10.64
C GLY A 676 -25.59 15.87 10.69
N SER A 677 -24.33 15.46 10.83
CA SER A 677 -23.95 14.05 10.83
C SER A 677 -23.94 13.44 12.22
N TRP A 678 -24.55 12.28 12.35
CA TRP A 678 -24.53 11.48 13.57
C TRP A 678 -23.18 10.76 13.71
N GLY A 679 -22.47 11.03 14.81
CA GLY A 679 -21.13 10.50 15.08
C GLY A 679 -20.01 11.49 14.79
N SER A 680 -20.31 12.72 14.33
CA SER A 680 -19.31 13.76 14.16
C SER A 680 -18.81 14.26 15.53
N SER A 681 -17.50 14.26 15.74
CA SER A 681 -16.86 14.89 16.89
C SER A 681 -16.81 16.43 16.77
N ASP A 682 -17.09 16.99 15.59
CA ASP A 682 -17.21 18.42 15.38
C ASP A 682 -18.64 18.88 15.70
N PRO A 683 -18.86 19.69 16.77
CA PRO A 683 -20.17 20.17 17.17
C PRO A 683 -20.91 21.00 16.11
N PHE A 684 -20.19 21.54 15.13
CA PHE A 684 -20.78 22.31 14.02
C PHE A 684 -21.22 21.41 12.85
N LEU A 685 -20.73 20.18 12.79
CA LEU A 685 -21.06 19.22 11.74
C LEU A 685 -22.12 18.20 12.16
N GLY A 686 -22.37 18.06 13.46
CA GLY A 686 -23.35 17.10 13.93
C GLY A 686 -23.29 16.81 15.43
N VAL A 687 -23.79 15.64 15.83
CA VAL A 687 -23.86 15.20 17.22
C VAL A 687 -22.89 14.03 17.46
N PRO A 688 -22.02 14.07 18.49
CA PRO A 688 -20.97 13.08 18.73
C PRO A 688 -21.50 11.78 19.35
N VAL A 689 -22.48 11.15 18.71
CA VAL A 689 -23.01 9.85 19.17
C VAL A 689 -22.07 8.72 18.79
N LYS A 690 -21.99 7.73 19.66
CA LYS A 690 -21.41 6.41 19.38
C LYS A 690 -22.53 5.43 19.07
N TRP A 691 -22.21 4.27 18.49
CA TRP A 691 -23.23 3.29 18.14
C TRP A 691 -24.13 2.87 19.33
N ASN A 692 -23.56 2.72 20.53
CA ASN A 692 -24.32 2.39 21.73
C ASN A 692 -25.33 3.45 22.14
N HIS A 693 -25.21 4.69 21.62
CA HIS A 693 -26.18 5.78 21.88
C HIS A 693 -27.44 5.67 21.01
N ILE A 694 -27.32 4.96 19.85
CA ILE A 694 -28.37 4.94 18.82
C ILE A 694 -28.62 3.54 18.23
N SER A 695 -28.21 2.47 18.91
CA SER A 695 -28.29 1.09 18.40
C SER A 695 -29.70 0.59 18.08
N GLU A 696 -30.74 1.15 18.70
CA GLU A 696 -32.13 0.80 18.43
C GLU A 696 -32.77 1.66 17.33
N ALA A 697 -32.06 2.66 16.81
CA ALA A 697 -32.51 3.42 15.65
C ALA A 697 -32.45 2.54 14.38
N LYS A 698 -33.59 2.31 13.75
CA LYS A 698 -33.70 1.56 12.50
C LYS A 698 -33.60 2.46 11.28
N VAL A 699 -33.99 3.72 11.41
CA VAL A 699 -33.85 4.75 10.39
C VAL A 699 -33.17 5.96 11.02
N ILE A 700 -32.14 6.46 10.36
CA ILE A 700 -31.38 7.64 10.79
C ILE A 700 -31.50 8.70 9.72
N VAL A 701 -31.99 9.88 10.10
CA VAL A 701 -32.18 11.01 9.20
C VAL A 701 -31.23 12.13 9.60
N GLU A 702 -30.38 12.51 8.66
CA GLU A 702 -29.47 13.65 8.77
C GLU A 702 -30.08 14.85 8.03
N CYS A 703 -30.43 15.90 8.77
CA CYS A 703 -30.98 17.14 8.19
C CYS A 703 -29.85 18.16 8.01
N GLY A 704 -29.96 19.04 7.02
CA GLY A 704 -29.06 20.19 6.90
C GLY A 704 -29.04 21.05 8.17
N ILE A 705 -27.90 21.66 8.51
CA ILE A 705 -27.71 22.45 9.75
C ILE A 705 -28.61 23.69 9.76
N ILE A 706 -29.07 24.17 8.61
CA ILE A 706 -30.15 25.16 8.49
C ILE A 706 -31.46 24.38 8.47
N LEU A 707 -31.99 24.13 9.63
CA LEU A 707 -33.25 23.42 9.84
C LEU A 707 -34.43 24.15 9.18
N VAL A 708 -34.83 23.68 8.01
CA VAL A 708 -36.18 23.89 7.50
C VAL A 708 -36.91 22.54 7.43
N CYS A 709 -36.96 21.85 8.55
CA CYS A 709 -38.00 20.82 8.74
C CYS A 709 -39.17 21.49 9.43
N LYS A 710 -40.17 21.87 8.65
CA LYS A 710 -41.49 22.20 9.23
C LYS A 710 -42.14 20.86 9.62
N PHE A 711 -42.01 20.48 10.88
CA PHE A 711 -42.88 19.44 11.45
C PHE A 711 -44.27 20.05 11.66
N TYR A 712 -45.23 19.64 10.87
CA TYR A 712 -46.64 19.78 11.24
C TYR A 712 -47.00 18.56 12.09
N LEU A 713 -47.16 18.75 13.38
CA LEU A 713 -47.86 17.80 14.29
C LEU A 713 -49.33 17.95 14.12
#